data_8521070ff6ce16fea575107672fef1bd
#
_entry.id   8521070ff6ce16fea575107672fef1bd
#
_cell.length_a   1.000
_cell.length_b   1.000
_cell.length_c   1.000
_cell.angle_alpha   90.00
_cell.angle_beta   90.00
_cell.angle_gamma   90.00
#
_symmetry.space_group_name_H-M   'P 1'
#
loop_
_entity.id
_entity.type
_entity.pdbx_description
1 polymer ?
#
loop_
_entity_poly.entity_id
_entity_poly.type
_entity_poly.pdbx_seq_one_letter_code
_entity_poly.pdbx_strand_id
1 'polypeptide(L)'
;MNTIITGFEAKLTPYSNSVKKKVNLSLESRFFKRIQLRYEKESLSIQGSQISLFDHEKVLRKLQTTYETDVCLRVLRQLVLQKLLVLDCEYDLTLEEVMVQISYLAEFTLLKASECANVQLNKLYGVPTKDDGSVCQIVIMAMGKLGAKELNVSSDVDLVYVYESDGQTKIEEGSDRQRSISNQEYYLKWSMAMQKIISEVTEHGFVFRIDLELRPYGKASATVLPFTALERYFQTTARAWERFAWLKARILGLDKSDLRDNFDKKIYSIIDSFVYRQYADFQLMESLREIHVKIQKQADVTSNLRDVKLGRGGIREIEFGVQLLQVIHAGTRPELRTRSTFKAFKYLEKYKVLTKNQCDQWEIAYRFLRTLEHRVQYLDDQQTHKLPQIGKDLEWIAKTMGFEDLQQFEKSFVEICNYVQAEFDLLVNIRNQNKEIENIDSNESGKEDEFIKTGKELIEQIKRSSKNQLDETKEVISNISTLCEKWSNHLQEPDSKKGSINIEKKEISLLKLNKKQWLIKLIKKHCECLRENKVTSLEVNYWFDWVDAIFKRDNYLALQNEHPKVQIDITHLMGASSWCRRYLKYYPSVVEQMVHDDGVLKRLESKDFIELLNKRRSSLNLNLDKGDEEQLLRMLRREHHACLFRILAADLNGQISIEEISDDLSELAQGVLSVCVDWLWERINTSQTVPRELNNPPLAIIGYGKFGSKELGYGSDLDLVLLYDENEIQFAEQIPLLARRLISWITVKTSDGDLYEIDNALRPNGSAGLLVSSFESFERYQRQLDQNSAWTWEHQALTRARFCVGTSSLKERFEKIRHDVLSKRRTSSKLLNEVFEMRKKLWFSHKYKPGIFNGKYSPGGMIDVEFVVQYLILANANQCEDLIENIGNIGLLKLAENKGLIPATVGYDAANAYRQLRKRQHAARLQEKIFEISDESLKESTEKIKKLWLCFFDAYW
;
A
#
# COMPACT_ATOMS: atom_id res chain seq x y z
N MET A 1 35.62 -15.11 -3.71
CA MET A 1 34.90 -14.18 -4.57
C MET A 1 35.60 -13.94 -5.90
N ASN A 2 36.87 -13.49 -5.93
CA ASN A 2 37.58 -13.26 -7.20
C ASN A 2 37.61 -14.48 -8.15
N THR A 3 37.73 -15.71 -7.64
CA THR A 3 37.82 -16.92 -8.47
C THR A 3 36.48 -17.34 -9.08
N ILE A 4 35.37 -17.04 -8.46
CA ILE A 4 34.02 -17.38 -8.95
C ILE A 4 33.55 -16.30 -9.93
N ILE A 5 33.89 -15.04 -9.66
CA ILE A 5 33.58 -13.89 -10.52
C ILE A 5 34.34 -14.02 -11.83
N THR A 6 35.63 -14.41 -11.82
CA THR A 6 36.39 -14.69 -13.05
C THR A 6 35.83 -15.85 -13.85
N GLY A 7 35.25 -16.86 -13.22
CA GLY A 7 34.51 -17.95 -13.88
C GLY A 7 33.22 -17.50 -14.57
N PHE A 8 32.52 -16.51 -14.02
CA PHE A 8 31.31 -15.93 -14.59
C PHE A 8 31.63 -14.84 -15.62
N GLU A 9 32.62 -13.99 -15.37
CA GLU A 9 33.15 -13.02 -16.33
C GLU A 9 33.77 -13.69 -17.58
N ALA A 10 34.45 -14.82 -17.44
CA ALA A 10 34.96 -15.59 -18.59
C ALA A 10 33.84 -16.13 -19.50
N LYS A 11 32.58 -16.23 -18.96
CA LYS A 11 31.39 -16.62 -19.74
C LYS A 11 30.61 -15.40 -20.27
N LEU A 12 30.90 -14.18 -19.79
CA LEU A 12 30.30 -12.90 -20.21
C LEU A 12 31.20 -12.08 -21.15
N THR A 13 32.38 -12.61 -21.58
CA THR A 13 33.23 -11.90 -22.58
C THR A 13 32.49 -11.76 -23.92
N PRO A 14 32.69 -10.66 -24.64
CA PRO A 14 31.97 -10.37 -25.87
C PRO A 14 32.27 -11.44 -26.94
N TYR A 15 31.22 -11.96 -27.51
CA TYR A 15 31.15 -13.05 -28.45
C TYR A 15 32.11 -12.94 -29.62
N SER A 16 32.96 -13.95 -29.78
CA SER A 16 33.53 -14.32 -31.06
C SER A 16 32.55 -15.21 -31.84
N ASN A 17 32.39 -14.98 -33.12
CA ASN A 17 31.41 -15.51 -34.05
C ASN A 17 31.31 -17.03 -34.21
N SER A 18 31.15 -17.81 -33.13
CA SER A 18 30.78 -19.23 -33.20
C SER A 18 29.66 -19.57 -32.24
N VAL A 19 28.42 -19.36 -32.69
CA VAL A 19 27.21 -19.74 -31.96
C VAL A 19 27.12 -21.26 -31.88
N LYS A 20 27.57 -21.87 -30.77
CA LYS A 20 27.28 -23.27 -30.46
C LYS A 20 25.85 -23.36 -29.89
N LYS A 21 24.95 -24.00 -30.66
CA LYS A 21 23.59 -24.29 -30.20
C LYS A 21 23.62 -25.21 -28.97
N LYS A 22 23.12 -24.73 -27.83
CA LYS A 22 22.89 -25.58 -26.64
C LYS A 22 21.65 -26.46 -26.93
N VAL A 23 21.79 -27.75 -26.79
CA VAL A 23 20.81 -28.75 -27.26
C VAL A 23 19.51 -28.64 -26.50
N ASN A 24 18.42 -28.21 -27.19
CA ASN A 24 16.99 -28.40 -26.85
C ASN A 24 16.54 -28.10 -25.39
N LEU A 25 17.15 -27.14 -24.68
CA LEU A 25 16.76 -26.77 -23.33
C LEU A 25 15.33 -26.19 -23.24
N SER A 26 14.87 -25.52 -24.30
CA SER A 26 13.51 -24.98 -24.40
C SER A 26 12.43 -26.04 -24.28
N LEU A 27 12.70 -27.26 -24.75
CA LEU A 27 11.74 -28.40 -24.72
C LEU A 27 11.41 -28.88 -23.31
N GLU A 28 12.17 -28.54 -22.29
CA GLU A 28 11.84 -28.88 -20.89
C GLU A 28 10.82 -27.93 -20.27
N SER A 29 10.67 -26.69 -20.78
CA SER A 29 9.68 -25.71 -20.31
C SER A 29 8.24 -26.18 -20.60
N ARG A 30 7.38 -26.16 -19.58
CA ARG A 30 5.96 -26.48 -19.71
C ARG A 30 5.22 -25.44 -20.55
N PHE A 31 5.62 -24.17 -20.41
CA PHE A 31 5.09 -23.08 -21.25
C PHE A 31 5.38 -23.34 -22.73
N PHE A 32 6.64 -23.62 -23.09
CA PHE A 32 7.04 -23.89 -24.46
C PHE A 32 6.23 -25.03 -25.08
N LYS A 33 6.14 -26.20 -24.41
CA LYS A 33 5.36 -27.36 -24.86
C LYS A 33 3.89 -27.03 -25.12
N ARG A 34 3.28 -26.27 -24.18
CA ARG A 34 1.88 -25.87 -24.29
C ARG A 34 1.61 -25.02 -25.53
N ILE A 35 2.48 -24.05 -25.81
CA ILE A 35 2.33 -23.16 -26.96
C ILE A 35 2.62 -23.89 -28.25
N GLN A 36 3.64 -24.75 -28.32
CA GLN A 36 3.96 -25.56 -29.48
C GLN A 36 2.80 -26.47 -29.90
N LEU A 37 2.14 -27.12 -28.94
CA LEU A 37 0.99 -27.98 -29.21
C LEU A 37 -0.24 -27.20 -29.68
N ARG A 38 -0.47 -26.00 -29.11
CA ARG A 38 -1.67 -25.23 -29.38
C ARG A 38 -1.60 -24.42 -30.68
N TYR A 39 -0.43 -23.89 -31.02
CA TYR A 39 -0.20 -23.00 -32.16
C TYR A 39 0.90 -23.54 -33.10
N GLU A 40 0.83 -24.80 -33.42
CA GLU A 40 1.86 -25.49 -34.24
C GLU A 40 2.05 -24.83 -35.62
N LYS A 41 0.95 -24.51 -36.30
CA LYS A 41 0.96 -23.88 -37.64
C LYS A 41 1.47 -22.43 -37.58
N GLU A 42 1.02 -21.67 -36.60
CA GLU A 42 1.43 -20.29 -36.40
C GLU A 42 2.90 -20.19 -35.95
N SER A 43 3.36 -21.11 -35.11
CA SER A 43 4.76 -21.21 -34.67
C SER A 43 5.70 -21.45 -35.83
N LEU A 44 5.36 -22.29 -36.78
CA LEU A 44 6.13 -22.53 -37.99
C LEU A 44 6.28 -21.27 -38.86
N SER A 45 5.31 -20.39 -38.85
CA SER A 45 5.34 -19.13 -39.61
C SER A 45 6.38 -18.10 -39.11
N ILE A 46 6.89 -18.27 -37.88
CA ILE A 46 7.84 -17.37 -37.20
C ILE A 46 9.27 -17.96 -37.18
N GLN A 47 9.46 -19.19 -37.62
CA GLN A 47 10.75 -19.90 -37.68
C GLN A 47 11.64 -19.42 -38.82
N GLY A 48 11.93 -18.13 -38.94
CA GLY A 48 12.98 -17.62 -39.80
C GLY A 48 14.34 -17.59 -39.11
N SER A 49 15.41 -17.90 -39.85
CA SER A 49 16.76 -18.17 -39.34
C SER A 49 17.62 -16.93 -38.99
N GLN A 50 17.07 -15.73 -38.91
CA GLN A 50 17.79 -14.54 -38.50
C GLN A 50 17.30 -14.01 -37.17
N ILE A 51 18.24 -13.68 -36.27
CA ILE A 51 18.03 -12.93 -35.01
C ILE A 51 17.74 -11.46 -35.38
N SER A 52 16.77 -11.21 -36.23
CA SER A 52 16.29 -9.87 -36.53
C SER A 52 15.06 -9.54 -35.66
N LEU A 53 14.97 -8.28 -35.27
CA LEU A 53 13.80 -7.70 -34.64
C LEU A 53 12.52 -8.25 -35.27
N PHE A 54 11.63 -8.80 -34.43
CA PHE A 54 10.34 -9.31 -34.91
C PHE A 54 9.55 -8.19 -35.56
N ASP A 55 9.16 -8.38 -36.82
CA ASP A 55 8.15 -7.54 -37.43
C ASP A 55 6.76 -7.91 -36.87
N HIS A 56 6.42 -7.39 -35.69
CA HIS A 56 5.15 -7.67 -35.01
C HIS A 56 3.94 -7.31 -35.91
N GLU A 57 4.03 -6.25 -36.69
CA GLU A 57 2.99 -5.84 -37.63
C GLU A 57 2.75 -6.89 -38.71
N LYS A 58 3.82 -7.48 -39.25
CA LYS A 58 3.73 -8.53 -40.26
C LYS A 58 3.11 -9.81 -39.71
N VAL A 59 3.49 -10.18 -38.48
CA VAL A 59 2.91 -11.34 -37.81
C VAL A 59 1.45 -11.08 -37.48
N LEU A 60 1.12 -9.88 -36.97
CA LEU A 60 -0.25 -9.47 -36.67
C LEU A 60 -1.16 -9.56 -37.90
N ARG A 61 -0.74 -9.02 -39.05
CA ARG A 61 -1.50 -9.12 -40.31
C ARG A 61 -1.74 -10.56 -40.73
N LYS A 62 -0.79 -11.47 -40.54
CA LYS A 62 -1.02 -12.90 -40.81
C LYS A 62 -2.05 -13.51 -39.86
N LEU A 63 -2.01 -13.17 -38.55
CA LEU A 63 -2.96 -13.66 -37.57
C LEU A 63 -4.37 -13.13 -37.83
N GLN A 64 -4.53 -11.90 -38.29
CA GLN A 64 -5.80 -11.28 -38.66
C GLN A 64 -6.56 -11.98 -39.81
N THR A 65 -5.90 -12.84 -40.57
CA THR A 65 -6.59 -13.70 -41.55
C THR A 65 -7.38 -14.84 -40.89
N THR A 66 -7.09 -15.16 -39.63
CA THR A 66 -7.66 -16.33 -38.91
C THR A 66 -8.40 -15.93 -37.64
N TYR A 67 -8.00 -14.86 -36.98
CA TYR A 67 -8.50 -14.47 -35.67
C TYR A 67 -8.95 -13.01 -35.66
N GLU A 68 -9.86 -12.66 -34.72
CA GLU A 68 -10.22 -11.27 -34.41
C GLU A 68 -9.05 -10.53 -33.75
N THR A 69 -9.03 -9.20 -33.82
CA THR A 69 -7.87 -8.39 -33.43
C THR A 69 -7.43 -8.59 -31.98
N ASP A 70 -8.36 -8.74 -31.02
CA ASP A 70 -8.06 -8.97 -29.61
C ASP A 70 -7.45 -10.36 -29.38
N VAL A 71 -7.91 -11.40 -30.09
CA VAL A 71 -7.32 -12.73 -30.09
C VAL A 71 -5.94 -12.72 -30.74
N CYS A 72 -5.77 -11.96 -31.85
CA CYS A 72 -4.47 -11.83 -32.52
C CYS A 72 -3.39 -11.32 -31.57
N LEU A 73 -3.68 -10.32 -30.71
CA LEU A 73 -2.71 -9.77 -29.79
C LEU A 73 -2.29 -10.81 -28.73
N ARG A 74 -3.23 -11.64 -28.26
CA ARG A 74 -2.95 -12.73 -27.29
C ARG A 74 -2.05 -13.79 -27.92
N VAL A 75 -2.39 -14.24 -29.12
CA VAL A 75 -1.61 -15.23 -29.86
C VAL A 75 -0.23 -14.71 -30.21
N LEU A 76 -0.13 -13.45 -30.70
CA LEU A 76 1.15 -12.78 -30.98
C LEU A 76 2.09 -12.82 -29.75
N ARG A 77 1.58 -12.46 -28.56
CA ARG A 77 2.38 -12.53 -27.33
C ARG A 77 2.91 -13.95 -27.07
N GLN A 78 2.05 -14.95 -27.15
CA GLN A 78 2.44 -16.35 -26.91
C GLN A 78 3.58 -16.79 -27.86
N LEU A 79 3.46 -16.47 -29.14
CA LEU A 79 4.43 -16.85 -30.16
C LEU A 79 5.77 -16.12 -29.98
N VAL A 80 5.73 -14.81 -29.65
CA VAL A 80 6.94 -14.03 -29.40
C VAL A 80 7.67 -14.54 -28.16
N LEU A 81 6.97 -14.79 -27.06
CA LEU A 81 7.58 -15.34 -25.84
C LEU A 81 8.16 -16.75 -26.06
N GLN A 82 7.48 -17.60 -26.80
CA GLN A 82 8.01 -18.92 -27.19
C GLN A 82 9.34 -18.79 -27.96
N LYS A 83 9.40 -17.87 -28.91
CA LYS A 83 10.64 -17.62 -29.67
C LYS A 83 11.75 -17.03 -28.82
N LEU A 84 11.43 -16.07 -27.94
CA LEU A 84 12.39 -15.48 -27.03
C LEU A 84 12.97 -16.49 -26.05
N LEU A 85 12.16 -17.43 -25.54
CA LEU A 85 12.62 -18.53 -24.69
C LEU A 85 13.72 -19.36 -25.40
N VAL A 86 13.50 -19.70 -26.67
CA VAL A 86 14.49 -20.44 -27.48
C VAL A 86 15.79 -19.62 -27.65
N LEU A 87 15.64 -18.35 -28.04
CA LEU A 87 16.78 -17.46 -28.28
C LEU A 87 17.60 -17.22 -27.02
N ASP A 88 16.93 -17.01 -25.88
CA ASP A 88 17.56 -16.72 -24.60
C ASP A 88 18.20 -17.96 -23.94
N CYS A 89 17.57 -19.16 -24.05
CA CYS A 89 18.09 -20.37 -23.41
C CYS A 89 19.06 -21.16 -24.29
N GLU A 90 18.96 -21.09 -25.63
CA GLU A 90 19.72 -21.93 -26.56
C GLU A 90 20.74 -21.17 -27.41
N TYR A 91 20.52 -19.87 -27.65
CA TYR A 91 21.36 -19.03 -28.50
C TYR A 91 22.06 -17.90 -27.76
N ASP A 92 21.98 -17.88 -26.41
CA ASP A 92 22.65 -16.94 -25.52
C ASP A 92 22.37 -15.45 -25.90
N LEU A 93 21.11 -15.13 -26.18
CA LEU A 93 20.69 -13.74 -26.37
C LEU A 93 21.02 -12.94 -25.11
N THR A 94 21.50 -11.70 -25.25
CA THR A 94 21.83 -10.89 -24.08
C THR A 94 20.57 -10.52 -23.30
N LEU A 95 20.70 -10.35 -21.97
CA LEU A 95 19.59 -9.95 -21.10
C LEU A 95 18.92 -8.65 -21.60
N GLU A 96 19.71 -7.67 -22.03
CA GLU A 96 19.21 -6.39 -22.57
C GLU A 96 18.37 -6.60 -23.83
N GLU A 97 18.84 -7.44 -24.73
CA GLU A 97 18.08 -7.75 -25.96
C GLU A 97 16.74 -8.40 -25.64
N VAL A 98 16.71 -9.36 -24.70
CA VAL A 98 15.46 -10.01 -24.25
C VAL A 98 14.50 -8.96 -23.66
N MET A 99 14.98 -8.12 -22.72
CA MET A 99 14.16 -7.10 -22.09
C MET A 99 13.62 -6.07 -23.09
N VAL A 100 14.42 -5.64 -24.04
CA VAL A 100 14.01 -4.70 -25.10
C VAL A 100 12.94 -5.32 -25.99
N GLN A 101 13.07 -6.59 -26.37
CA GLN A 101 12.07 -7.28 -27.20
C GLN A 101 10.72 -7.43 -26.48
N ILE A 102 10.74 -7.78 -25.21
CA ILE A 102 9.51 -7.90 -24.41
C ILE A 102 8.87 -6.52 -24.22
N SER A 103 9.68 -5.50 -23.95
CA SER A 103 9.18 -4.13 -23.81
C SER A 103 8.58 -3.61 -25.11
N TYR A 104 9.20 -3.90 -26.25
CA TYR A 104 8.70 -3.54 -27.57
C TYR A 104 7.37 -4.26 -27.89
N LEU A 105 7.26 -5.54 -27.55
CA LEU A 105 6.00 -6.29 -27.67
C LEU A 105 4.89 -5.64 -26.84
N ALA A 106 5.19 -5.27 -25.59
CA ALA A 106 4.22 -4.61 -24.71
C ALA A 106 3.79 -3.24 -25.27
N GLU A 107 4.74 -2.43 -25.74
CA GLU A 107 4.44 -1.14 -26.38
C GLU A 107 3.56 -1.32 -27.61
N PHE A 108 3.93 -2.24 -28.51
CA PHE A 108 3.19 -2.52 -29.73
C PHE A 108 1.75 -2.94 -29.44
N THR A 109 1.56 -3.87 -28.54
CA THR A 109 0.21 -4.40 -28.20
C THR A 109 -0.64 -3.35 -27.49
N LEU A 110 -0.07 -2.52 -26.60
CA LEU A 110 -0.78 -1.44 -25.93
C LEU A 110 -1.21 -0.34 -26.90
N LEU A 111 -0.36 0.04 -27.85
CA LEU A 111 -0.70 1.03 -28.89
C LEU A 111 -1.80 0.50 -29.81
N LYS A 112 -1.73 -0.76 -30.25
CA LYS A 112 -2.77 -1.39 -31.07
C LYS A 112 -4.10 -1.50 -30.32
N ALA A 113 -4.10 -1.86 -29.05
CA ALA A 113 -5.30 -1.85 -28.22
C ALA A 113 -5.90 -0.45 -28.08
N SER A 114 -5.05 0.58 -27.92
CA SER A 114 -5.48 1.98 -27.88
C SER A 114 -6.16 2.41 -29.19
N GLU A 115 -5.58 2.05 -30.33
CA GLU A 115 -6.18 2.31 -31.65
C GLU A 115 -7.56 1.64 -31.76
N CYS A 116 -7.67 0.37 -31.38
CA CYS A 116 -8.95 -0.37 -31.40
C CYS A 116 -10.00 0.26 -30.48
N ALA A 117 -9.63 0.64 -29.26
CA ALA A 117 -10.52 1.29 -28.31
C ALA A 117 -11.03 2.65 -28.85
N ASN A 118 -10.13 3.47 -29.44
CA ASN A 118 -10.51 4.73 -30.06
C ASN A 118 -11.49 4.54 -31.22
N VAL A 119 -11.22 3.57 -32.12
CA VAL A 119 -12.11 3.29 -33.26
C VAL A 119 -13.52 2.86 -32.78
N GLN A 120 -13.59 2.04 -31.74
CA GLN A 120 -14.87 1.60 -31.17
C GLN A 120 -15.65 2.75 -30.53
N LEU A 121 -14.98 3.58 -29.73
CA LEU A 121 -15.62 4.65 -28.97
C LEU A 121 -15.97 5.85 -29.86
N ASN A 122 -15.15 6.18 -30.84
CA ASN A 122 -15.44 7.25 -31.79
C ASN A 122 -16.73 6.97 -32.58
N LYS A 123 -16.99 5.71 -32.90
CA LYS A 123 -18.28 5.30 -33.56
C LYS A 123 -19.50 5.53 -32.67
N LEU A 124 -19.35 5.47 -31.35
CA LEU A 124 -20.45 5.58 -30.40
C LEU A 124 -20.65 7.00 -29.86
N TYR A 125 -19.54 7.70 -29.62
CA TYR A 125 -19.54 8.95 -28.86
C TYR A 125 -18.92 10.14 -29.60
N GLY A 126 -18.40 9.94 -30.80
CA GLY A 126 -17.65 10.98 -31.51
C GLY A 126 -16.21 11.12 -31.04
N VAL A 127 -15.48 12.11 -31.53
CA VAL A 127 -14.07 12.34 -31.24
C VAL A 127 -13.94 13.31 -30.07
N PRO A 128 -13.14 13.00 -29.02
CA PRO A 128 -12.94 13.91 -27.91
C PRO A 128 -12.22 15.19 -28.36
N THR A 129 -12.76 16.36 -28.01
CA THR A 129 -12.25 17.68 -28.40
C THR A 129 -12.03 18.58 -27.20
N LYS A 130 -11.12 19.54 -27.36
CA LYS A 130 -10.87 20.63 -26.41
C LYS A 130 -11.86 21.77 -26.66
N ASP A 131 -11.88 22.76 -25.77
CA ASP A 131 -12.72 23.96 -25.90
C ASP A 131 -12.46 24.76 -27.18
N ASP A 132 -11.23 24.69 -27.73
CA ASP A 132 -10.84 25.30 -29.01
C ASP A 132 -11.28 24.51 -30.25
N GLY A 133 -11.95 23.38 -30.06
CA GLY A 133 -12.41 22.47 -31.11
C GLY A 133 -11.35 21.53 -31.67
N SER A 134 -10.10 21.62 -31.21
CA SER A 134 -9.04 20.68 -31.61
C SER A 134 -9.20 19.33 -30.87
N VAL A 135 -8.65 18.25 -31.46
CA VAL A 135 -8.72 16.91 -30.87
C VAL A 135 -7.99 16.89 -29.54
N CYS A 136 -8.65 16.39 -28.50
CA CYS A 136 -8.04 16.15 -27.21
C CYS A 136 -7.23 14.85 -27.28
N GLN A 137 -5.94 14.92 -26.92
CA GLN A 137 -5.03 13.78 -26.97
C GLN A 137 -4.97 13.06 -25.63
N ILE A 138 -4.68 11.74 -25.66
CA ILE A 138 -4.33 10.95 -24.50
C ILE A 138 -2.92 10.39 -24.69
N VAL A 139 -2.15 10.36 -23.61
CA VAL A 139 -0.86 9.68 -23.54
C VAL A 139 -0.90 8.53 -22.56
N ILE A 140 -0.24 7.45 -22.90
CA ILE A 140 -0.01 6.31 -22.04
C ILE A 140 1.40 6.46 -21.48
N MET A 141 1.50 6.67 -20.16
CA MET A 141 2.79 6.70 -19.47
C MET A 141 3.15 5.28 -19.04
N ALA A 142 4.24 4.75 -19.57
CA ALA A 142 4.86 3.52 -19.09
C ALA A 142 5.70 3.83 -17.85
N MET A 143 5.43 3.12 -16.77
CA MET A 143 6.11 3.24 -15.48
C MET A 143 7.02 2.03 -15.23
N GLY A 144 7.72 2.00 -14.12
CA GLY A 144 8.47 0.85 -13.66
C GLY A 144 9.42 0.25 -14.72
N LYS A 145 9.38 -1.07 -14.85
CA LYS A 145 10.23 -1.83 -15.79
C LYS A 145 9.91 -1.52 -17.26
N LEU A 146 8.64 -1.32 -17.60
CA LEU A 146 8.25 -0.95 -18.97
C LEU A 146 8.76 0.45 -19.34
N GLY A 147 8.67 1.40 -18.41
CA GLY A 147 9.21 2.75 -18.62
C GLY A 147 10.72 2.77 -18.88
N ALA A 148 11.47 1.88 -18.23
CA ALA A 148 12.90 1.69 -18.43
C ALA A 148 13.28 0.91 -19.69
N LYS A 149 12.34 0.30 -20.41
CA LYS A 149 12.56 -0.73 -21.44
C LYS A 149 13.30 -1.97 -20.90
N GLU A 150 13.02 -2.33 -19.64
CA GLU A 150 13.64 -3.43 -18.89
C GLU A 150 12.57 -4.45 -18.42
N LEU A 151 11.50 -4.67 -19.23
CA LEU A 151 10.39 -5.55 -18.88
C LEU A 151 10.82 -7.02 -18.80
N ASN A 152 10.30 -7.76 -17.84
CA ASN A 152 10.51 -9.20 -17.74
C ASN A 152 9.54 -9.99 -18.62
N VAL A 153 9.81 -11.29 -18.78
CA VAL A 153 9.01 -12.23 -19.55
C VAL A 153 7.55 -12.27 -19.13
N SER A 154 7.29 -12.33 -17.82
CA SER A 154 5.93 -12.37 -17.27
C SER A 154 5.76 -11.31 -16.17
N SER A 155 5.88 -10.05 -16.57
CA SER A 155 5.65 -8.89 -15.70
C SER A 155 4.29 -8.28 -15.94
N ASP A 156 3.76 -7.59 -14.92
CA ASP A 156 2.73 -6.59 -15.09
C ASP A 156 3.30 -5.38 -15.84
N VAL A 157 2.43 -4.65 -16.51
CA VAL A 157 2.74 -3.37 -17.14
C VAL A 157 2.14 -2.25 -16.28
N ASP A 158 3.03 -1.50 -15.62
CA ASP A 158 2.65 -0.35 -14.81
C ASP A 158 2.36 0.83 -15.74
N LEU A 159 1.13 1.36 -15.71
CA LEU A 159 0.69 2.43 -16.60
C LEU A 159 0.03 3.58 -15.85
N VAL A 160 0.16 4.80 -16.42
CA VAL A 160 -0.63 5.96 -16.02
C VAL A 160 -1.20 6.60 -17.28
N TYR A 161 -2.50 6.88 -17.29
CA TYR A 161 -3.19 7.49 -18.42
C TYR A 161 -3.45 8.97 -18.15
N VAL A 162 -3.00 9.83 -19.08
CA VAL A 162 -3.13 11.28 -18.97
C VAL A 162 -3.71 11.85 -20.25
N TYR A 163 -4.84 12.54 -20.18
CA TYR A 163 -5.40 13.27 -21.33
C TYR A 163 -5.18 14.78 -21.19
N GLU A 164 -5.21 15.48 -22.33
CA GLU A 164 -4.69 16.85 -22.46
C GLU A 164 -5.54 17.86 -21.66
N SER A 165 -6.87 17.85 -21.83
CA SER A 165 -7.78 18.79 -21.17
C SER A 165 -9.22 18.27 -21.11
N ASP A 166 -10.00 18.82 -20.20
CA ASP A 166 -11.44 18.62 -20.18
C ASP A 166 -12.07 19.21 -21.46
N GLY A 167 -13.28 18.79 -21.79
CA GLY A 167 -14.03 19.13 -22.98
C GLY A 167 -15.11 18.09 -23.25
N GLN A 168 -15.68 18.11 -24.45
CA GLN A 168 -16.73 17.17 -24.86
C GLN A 168 -16.39 16.53 -26.21
N THR A 169 -16.96 15.35 -26.46
CA THR A 169 -16.81 14.69 -27.75
C THR A 169 -17.64 15.41 -28.82
N LYS A 170 -17.03 15.59 -30.02
CA LYS A 170 -17.72 16.15 -31.19
C LYS A 170 -18.30 15.01 -32.03
N ILE A 171 -19.60 15.08 -32.25
CA ILE A 171 -20.38 14.12 -33.05
C ILE A 171 -20.22 14.45 -34.52
N GLU A 172 -20.19 13.47 -35.41
CA GLU A 172 -20.22 13.65 -36.85
C GLU A 172 -21.61 14.16 -37.28
N GLU A 173 -21.65 15.18 -38.14
CA GLU A 173 -22.90 15.76 -38.64
C GLU A 173 -23.74 14.70 -39.37
N GLY A 174 -25.01 14.52 -38.96
CA GLY A 174 -25.92 13.53 -39.55
C GLY A 174 -25.92 12.14 -38.90
N SER A 175 -25.24 11.94 -37.77
CA SER A 175 -25.22 10.67 -37.07
C SER A 175 -26.21 10.62 -35.93
N ASP A 176 -27.41 10.04 -36.20
CA ASP A 176 -28.47 9.83 -35.19
C ASP A 176 -28.10 8.79 -34.08
N ARG A 177 -26.98 8.12 -34.23
CA ARG A 177 -26.52 7.03 -33.31
C ARG A 177 -25.44 7.44 -32.32
N GLN A 178 -24.85 8.64 -32.47
CA GLN A 178 -23.81 9.13 -31.58
C GLN A 178 -24.39 9.98 -30.45
N ARG A 179 -23.84 9.84 -29.26
CA ARG A 179 -24.16 10.67 -28.08
C ARG A 179 -22.89 11.39 -27.62
N SER A 180 -22.94 12.72 -27.53
CA SER A 180 -21.82 13.49 -26.94
C SER A 180 -21.69 13.21 -25.45
N ILE A 181 -20.45 13.03 -24.99
CA ILE A 181 -20.08 12.81 -23.59
C ILE A 181 -18.84 13.65 -23.26
N SER A 182 -18.54 13.85 -21.96
CA SER A 182 -17.34 14.55 -21.55
C SER A 182 -16.07 13.77 -21.90
N ASN A 183 -14.96 14.47 -22.12
CA ASN A 183 -13.65 13.84 -22.34
C ASN A 183 -13.27 12.90 -21.18
N GLN A 184 -13.64 13.25 -19.95
CA GLN A 184 -13.42 12.39 -18.79
C GLN A 184 -14.17 11.05 -18.90
N GLU A 185 -15.45 11.09 -19.27
CA GLU A 185 -16.27 9.88 -19.45
C GLU A 185 -15.77 9.07 -20.65
N TYR A 186 -15.40 9.73 -21.76
CA TYR A 186 -14.85 9.06 -22.94
C TYR A 186 -13.57 8.29 -22.58
N TYR A 187 -12.59 8.94 -21.94
CA TYR A 187 -11.32 8.30 -21.61
C TYR A 187 -11.44 7.26 -20.47
N LEU A 188 -12.43 7.40 -19.61
CA LEU A 188 -12.76 6.34 -18.67
C LEU A 188 -13.23 5.07 -19.39
N LYS A 189 -14.17 5.20 -20.35
CA LYS A 189 -14.63 4.08 -21.18
C LYS A 189 -13.49 3.50 -22.03
N TRP A 190 -12.60 4.36 -22.52
CA TRP A 190 -11.41 3.96 -23.23
C TRP A 190 -10.47 3.12 -22.35
N SER A 191 -10.25 3.51 -21.12
CA SER A 191 -9.40 2.72 -20.18
C SER A 191 -10.00 1.36 -19.86
N MET A 192 -11.33 1.27 -19.78
CA MET A 192 -12.05 -0.01 -19.61
C MET A 192 -11.90 -0.92 -20.84
N ALA A 193 -12.03 -0.35 -22.05
CA ALA A 193 -11.82 -1.07 -23.30
C ALA A 193 -10.37 -1.58 -23.42
N MET A 194 -9.38 -0.74 -23.05
CA MET A 194 -7.97 -1.11 -22.99
C MET A 194 -7.75 -2.30 -22.06
N GLN A 195 -8.31 -2.24 -20.85
CA GLN A 195 -8.18 -3.30 -19.86
C GLN A 195 -8.82 -4.62 -20.34
N LYS A 196 -9.96 -4.52 -21.03
CA LYS A 196 -10.63 -5.69 -21.63
C LYS A 196 -9.76 -6.33 -22.71
N ILE A 197 -9.24 -5.55 -23.65
CA ILE A 197 -8.42 -6.08 -24.77
C ILE A 197 -7.12 -6.70 -24.25
N ILE A 198 -6.44 -6.07 -23.28
CA ILE A 198 -5.09 -6.45 -22.85
C ILE A 198 -5.10 -7.45 -21.71
N SER A 199 -5.93 -7.26 -20.67
CA SER A 199 -5.83 -8.02 -19.41
C SER A 199 -6.88 -9.12 -19.23
N GLU A 200 -7.96 -9.14 -20.02
CA GLU A 200 -9.01 -10.15 -19.90
C GLU A 200 -8.44 -11.52 -20.24
N VAL A 201 -8.67 -12.48 -19.34
CA VAL A 201 -8.23 -13.87 -19.54
C VAL A 201 -9.26 -14.62 -20.37
N THR A 202 -8.88 -15.05 -21.55
CA THR A 202 -9.69 -15.83 -22.47
C THR A 202 -9.11 -17.24 -22.62
N GLU A 203 -9.71 -18.08 -23.44
CA GLU A 203 -9.12 -19.36 -23.81
C GLU A 203 -7.72 -19.19 -24.46
N HIS A 204 -7.45 -18.09 -25.16
CA HIS A 204 -6.15 -17.76 -25.74
C HIS A 204 -5.18 -17.09 -24.73
N GLY A 205 -5.53 -17.03 -23.46
CA GLY A 205 -4.78 -16.35 -22.39
C GLY A 205 -5.07 -14.85 -22.36
N PHE A 206 -4.09 -14.07 -21.94
CA PHE A 206 -4.12 -12.60 -21.87
C PHE A 206 -2.91 -12.02 -22.62
N VAL A 207 -2.91 -10.72 -22.90
CA VAL A 207 -1.74 -10.04 -23.48
C VAL A 207 -0.77 -9.64 -22.36
N PHE A 208 -1.18 -8.72 -21.47
CA PHE A 208 -0.44 -8.32 -20.27
C PHE A 208 -1.42 -8.01 -19.13
N ARG A 209 -0.97 -8.14 -17.89
CA ARG A 209 -1.70 -7.61 -16.73
C ARG A 209 -1.39 -6.12 -16.59
N ILE A 210 -2.40 -5.28 -16.68
CA ILE A 210 -2.25 -3.82 -16.48
C ILE A 210 -2.34 -3.52 -14.99
N ASP A 211 -1.31 -2.83 -14.48
CA ASP A 211 -1.30 -2.23 -13.15
C ASP A 211 -1.36 -0.71 -13.25
N LEU A 212 -2.36 -0.11 -12.58
CA LEU A 212 -2.59 1.33 -12.54
C LEU A 212 -2.35 1.92 -11.14
N GLU A 213 -1.74 1.17 -10.21
CA GLU A 213 -1.57 1.60 -8.81
C GLU A 213 -0.59 2.78 -8.65
N LEU A 214 0.36 2.95 -9.59
CA LEU A 214 1.32 4.05 -9.60
C LEU A 214 0.73 5.40 -10.08
N ARG A 215 -0.57 5.45 -10.43
CA ARG A 215 -1.21 6.71 -10.79
C ARG A 215 -1.37 7.64 -9.60
N PRO A 216 -1.43 8.96 -9.80
CA PRO A 216 -1.72 9.92 -8.75
C PRO A 216 -2.91 9.48 -7.89
N TYR A 217 -2.74 9.54 -6.57
CA TYR A 217 -3.68 9.05 -5.53
C TYR A 217 -3.95 7.53 -5.54
N GLY A 218 -3.23 6.74 -6.34
CA GLY A 218 -3.37 5.29 -6.38
C GLY A 218 -4.79 4.82 -6.66
N LYS A 219 -5.27 3.82 -5.94
CA LYS A 219 -6.64 3.26 -6.09
C LYS A 219 -7.77 4.25 -5.80
N ALA A 220 -7.49 5.35 -5.12
CA ALA A 220 -8.48 6.36 -4.75
C ALA A 220 -8.83 7.33 -5.90
N SER A 221 -8.12 7.31 -7.04
CA SER A 221 -8.38 8.20 -8.17
C SER A 221 -9.02 7.49 -9.35
N ALA A 222 -9.59 8.29 -10.28
CA ALA A 222 -10.00 7.78 -11.58
C ALA A 222 -8.82 7.12 -12.31
N THR A 223 -9.11 6.18 -13.19
CA THR A 223 -8.09 5.47 -13.97
C THR A 223 -7.39 6.36 -14.99
N VAL A 224 -8.04 7.46 -15.39
CA VAL A 224 -7.51 8.44 -16.36
C VAL A 224 -7.62 9.83 -15.75
N LEU A 225 -6.58 10.66 -15.94
CA LEU A 225 -6.46 11.98 -15.33
C LEU A 225 -6.23 13.05 -16.40
N PRO A 226 -6.83 14.27 -16.28
CA PRO A 226 -6.41 15.41 -17.07
C PRO A 226 -5.01 15.88 -16.68
N PHE A 227 -4.28 16.47 -17.63
CA PHE A 227 -2.94 16.99 -17.38
C PHE A 227 -2.88 17.98 -16.22
N THR A 228 -3.86 18.86 -16.09
CA THR A 228 -3.96 19.82 -14.99
C THR A 228 -4.04 19.16 -13.61
N ALA A 229 -4.67 18.00 -13.52
CA ALA A 229 -4.71 17.23 -12.28
C ALA A 229 -3.37 16.58 -11.95
N LEU A 230 -2.64 16.10 -12.96
CA LEU A 230 -1.28 15.56 -12.79
C LEU A 230 -0.31 16.65 -12.32
N GLU A 231 -0.34 17.83 -12.97
CA GLU A 231 0.51 18.97 -12.61
C GLU A 231 0.26 19.40 -11.15
N ARG A 232 -1.01 19.59 -10.78
CA ARG A 232 -1.40 19.93 -9.40
C ARG A 232 -0.95 18.87 -8.41
N TYR A 233 -1.07 17.62 -8.76
CA TYR A 233 -0.63 16.51 -7.91
C TYR A 233 0.86 16.62 -7.56
N PHE A 234 1.73 16.85 -8.55
CA PHE A 234 3.16 17.01 -8.31
C PHE A 234 3.51 18.24 -7.49
N GLN A 235 2.73 19.31 -7.62
CA GLN A 235 2.96 20.56 -6.88
C GLN A 235 2.53 20.47 -5.42
N THR A 236 1.48 19.72 -5.11
CA THR A 236 0.82 19.81 -3.79
C THR A 236 0.80 18.54 -2.98
N THR A 237 0.79 17.36 -3.61
CA THR A 237 0.41 16.11 -2.93
C THR A 237 1.42 14.99 -3.07
N ALA A 238 2.17 14.96 -4.19
CA ALA A 238 3.09 13.87 -4.48
C ALA A 238 4.18 13.72 -3.42
N ARG A 239 4.39 12.50 -2.98
CA ARG A 239 5.31 12.14 -1.89
C ARG A 239 6.74 11.97 -2.41
N ALA A 240 7.73 12.16 -1.53
CA ALA A 240 9.14 12.04 -1.89
C ALA A 240 9.50 10.65 -2.46
N TRP A 241 8.87 9.58 -1.99
CA TRP A 241 9.11 8.22 -2.50
C TRP A 241 8.58 7.99 -3.93
N GLU A 242 7.58 8.73 -4.37
CA GLU A 242 7.03 8.59 -5.72
C GLU A 242 8.02 9.03 -6.80
N ARG A 243 9.04 9.83 -6.45
CA ARG A 243 10.14 10.17 -7.36
C ARG A 243 10.84 8.94 -7.92
N PHE A 244 10.94 7.86 -7.13
CA PHE A 244 11.51 6.58 -7.58
C PHE A 244 10.67 5.91 -8.67
N ALA A 245 9.34 5.97 -8.55
CA ALA A 245 8.45 5.47 -9.58
C ALA A 245 8.48 6.34 -10.84
N TRP A 246 8.38 7.67 -10.68
CA TRP A 246 8.33 8.64 -11.79
C TRP A 246 9.69 8.83 -12.49
N LEU A 247 10.81 8.48 -11.87
CA LEU A 247 12.13 8.44 -12.51
C LEU A 247 12.14 7.56 -13.76
N LYS A 248 11.41 6.44 -13.73
CA LYS A 248 11.29 5.52 -14.87
C LYS A 248 10.17 5.87 -15.84
N ALA A 249 9.38 6.92 -15.59
CA ALA A 249 8.24 7.30 -16.41
C ALA A 249 8.63 7.66 -17.86
N ARG A 250 7.90 7.11 -18.84
CA ARG A 250 8.09 7.33 -20.26
C ARG A 250 6.77 7.31 -21.01
N ILE A 251 6.59 8.24 -21.96
CA ILE A 251 5.45 8.21 -22.89
C ILE A 251 5.65 7.03 -23.84
N LEU A 252 4.61 6.21 -23.98
CA LEU A 252 4.65 5.01 -24.82
C LEU A 252 4.78 5.39 -26.29
N GLY A 253 5.66 4.69 -27.01
CA GLY A 253 5.88 4.92 -28.43
C GLY A 253 6.73 6.14 -28.79
N LEU A 254 7.25 6.89 -27.78
CA LEU A 254 8.09 8.08 -28.00
C LEU A 254 9.38 8.01 -27.16
N ASP A 255 10.49 8.39 -27.77
CA ASP A 255 11.72 8.71 -27.05
C ASP A 255 11.83 10.24 -26.82
N LYS A 256 12.63 10.69 -25.84
CA LYS A 256 12.80 12.14 -25.55
C LYS A 256 13.29 12.95 -26.75
N SER A 257 13.97 12.31 -27.71
CA SER A 257 14.43 12.93 -28.98
C SER A 257 13.30 13.18 -29.98
N ASP A 258 12.17 12.47 -29.84
CA ASP A 258 11.12 12.41 -30.86
C ASP A 258 9.84 13.15 -30.43
N LEU A 259 9.95 14.01 -29.42
CA LEU A 259 8.82 14.77 -28.87
C LEU A 259 8.18 15.65 -29.94
N ARG A 260 7.01 15.28 -30.41
CA ARG A 260 6.31 15.89 -31.54
C ARG A 260 5.56 17.14 -31.16
N ASP A 261 4.89 17.13 -29.98
CA ASP A 261 3.93 18.14 -29.59
C ASP A 261 4.31 18.91 -28.32
N ASN A 262 3.71 20.08 -28.14
CA ASN A 262 3.82 20.87 -26.91
C ASN A 262 3.34 20.12 -25.68
N PHE A 263 2.39 19.19 -25.82
CA PHE A 263 1.82 18.42 -24.73
C PHE A 263 2.84 17.43 -24.14
N ASP A 264 3.53 16.66 -24.97
CA ASP A 264 4.56 15.71 -24.51
C ASP A 264 5.69 16.42 -23.77
N LYS A 265 6.11 17.58 -24.26
CA LYS A 265 7.15 18.41 -23.64
C LYS A 265 6.71 18.92 -22.25
N LYS A 266 5.46 19.34 -22.12
CA LYS A 266 4.89 19.78 -20.83
C LYS A 266 4.89 18.64 -19.82
N ILE A 267 4.49 17.43 -20.20
CA ILE A 267 4.49 16.25 -19.31
C ILE A 267 5.91 15.96 -18.80
N TYR A 268 6.91 15.91 -19.68
CA TYR A 268 8.27 15.65 -19.24
C TYR A 268 8.85 16.79 -18.39
N SER A 269 8.48 18.03 -18.66
CA SER A 269 8.91 19.18 -17.85
C SER A 269 8.43 19.09 -16.41
N ILE A 270 7.16 18.76 -16.18
CA ILE A 270 6.64 18.63 -14.81
C ILE A 270 7.21 17.39 -14.09
N ILE A 271 7.43 16.28 -14.80
CA ILE A 271 8.07 15.08 -14.24
C ILE A 271 9.52 15.37 -13.84
N ASP A 272 10.30 15.97 -14.72
CA ASP A 272 11.72 16.29 -14.45
C ASP A 272 11.84 17.28 -13.26
N SER A 273 10.94 18.28 -13.17
CA SER A 273 10.88 19.22 -12.04
C SER A 273 10.53 18.54 -10.71
N PHE A 274 9.64 17.55 -10.75
CA PHE A 274 9.25 16.79 -9.56
C PHE A 274 10.35 15.82 -9.11
N VAL A 275 10.93 15.05 -10.06
CA VAL A 275 11.88 13.98 -9.75
C VAL A 275 13.25 14.50 -9.37
N TYR A 276 13.80 15.49 -10.13
CA TYR A 276 15.19 15.93 -10.06
C TYR A 276 15.32 17.35 -9.51
N ARG A 277 15.25 17.47 -8.17
CA ARG A 277 15.47 18.78 -7.50
C ARG A 277 16.95 19.11 -7.41
N GLN A 278 17.29 20.41 -7.55
CA GLN A 278 18.68 20.90 -7.48
C GLN A 278 19.26 20.89 -6.06
N TYR A 279 18.42 20.98 -5.03
CA TYR A 279 18.84 21.05 -3.64
C TYR A 279 18.52 19.77 -2.89
N ALA A 280 19.42 19.36 -1.99
CA ALA A 280 19.25 18.19 -1.15
C ALA A 280 18.01 18.34 -0.26
N ASP A 281 17.06 17.44 -0.42
CA ASP A 281 15.83 17.41 0.35
C ASP A 281 16.03 16.51 1.57
N PHE A 282 16.15 17.11 2.74
CA PHE A 282 16.31 16.35 3.99
C PHE A 282 15.12 15.40 4.27
N GLN A 283 13.91 15.76 3.83
CA GLN A 283 12.72 14.91 3.93
C GLN A 283 12.84 13.64 3.07
N LEU A 284 13.56 13.73 1.95
CA LEU A 284 13.84 12.57 1.10
C LEU A 284 14.62 11.49 1.88
N MET A 285 15.63 11.90 2.66
CA MET A 285 16.47 10.96 3.42
C MET A 285 15.71 10.29 4.57
N GLU A 286 14.76 10.97 5.15
CA GLU A 286 13.90 10.43 6.22
C GLU A 286 12.87 9.44 5.63
N SER A 287 12.23 9.80 4.53
CA SER A 287 11.32 8.92 3.77
C SER A 287 12.04 7.65 3.27
N LEU A 288 13.32 7.77 2.92
CA LEU A 288 14.15 6.64 2.47
C LEU A 288 14.43 5.64 3.59
N ARG A 289 14.68 6.12 4.81
CA ARG A 289 14.85 5.26 5.98
C ARG A 289 13.57 4.49 6.29
N GLU A 290 12.41 5.15 6.21
CA GLU A 290 11.11 4.49 6.39
C GLU A 290 10.87 3.39 5.34
N ILE A 291 11.20 3.66 4.07
CA ILE A 291 11.08 2.67 3.00
C ILE A 291 12.04 1.50 3.23
N HIS A 292 13.29 1.77 3.63
CA HIS A 292 14.27 0.75 3.94
C HIS A 292 13.79 -0.17 5.07
N VAL A 293 13.29 0.40 6.17
CA VAL A 293 12.71 -0.37 7.27
C VAL A 293 11.51 -1.21 6.81
N LYS A 294 10.66 -0.69 5.90
CA LYS A 294 9.54 -1.45 5.33
C LYS A 294 10.03 -2.60 4.43
N ILE A 295 11.06 -2.35 3.62
CA ILE A 295 11.68 -3.39 2.76
C ILE A 295 12.28 -4.49 3.63
N GLN A 296 13.04 -4.15 4.69
CA GLN A 296 13.60 -5.12 5.63
C GLN A 296 12.50 -5.95 6.30
N LYS A 297 11.46 -5.32 6.84
CA LYS A 297 10.34 -6.04 7.48
C LYS A 297 9.59 -6.96 6.51
N GLN A 298 9.42 -6.58 5.25
CA GLN A 298 8.82 -7.45 4.24
C GLN A 298 9.73 -8.64 3.90
N ALA A 299 11.04 -8.44 3.85
CA ALA A 299 12.00 -9.50 3.60
C ALA A 299 12.09 -10.48 4.78
N ASP A 300 12.05 -9.99 6.04
CA ASP A 300 12.09 -10.81 7.25
C ASP A 300 10.83 -11.66 7.43
N VAL A 301 9.65 -11.12 7.09
CA VAL A 301 8.36 -11.86 7.13
C VAL A 301 8.32 -12.95 6.07
N THR A 302 8.98 -12.76 4.95
CA THR A 302 9.05 -13.77 3.88
C THR A 302 10.12 -14.83 4.11
N SER A 303 10.94 -14.79 5.18
CA SER A 303 11.99 -15.74 5.63
C SER A 303 12.52 -16.78 4.58
N ASN A 304 12.35 -16.50 3.31
CA ASN A 304 12.75 -17.33 2.20
C ASN A 304 13.92 -16.66 1.46
N LEU A 305 15.12 -17.09 1.74
CA LEU A 305 16.33 -16.87 0.93
C LEU A 305 16.15 -17.21 -0.57
N ARG A 306 14.97 -17.71 -0.96
CA ARG A 306 14.65 -18.17 -2.32
C ARG A 306 13.81 -17.19 -3.14
N ASP A 307 13.55 -15.96 -2.65
CA ASP A 307 12.88 -14.92 -3.44
C ASP A 307 13.92 -14.01 -4.11
N VAL A 308 14.07 -14.16 -5.42
CA VAL A 308 15.09 -13.46 -6.23
C VAL A 308 14.87 -11.94 -6.25
N LYS A 309 13.62 -11.48 -6.10
CA LYS A 309 13.26 -10.06 -6.21
C LYS A 309 13.12 -9.39 -4.85
N LEU A 310 12.36 -10.00 -3.94
CA LEU A 310 11.97 -9.41 -2.66
C LEU A 310 12.83 -9.91 -1.49
N GLY A 311 13.61 -10.97 -1.66
CA GLY A 311 14.55 -11.48 -0.67
C GLY A 311 15.67 -10.47 -0.40
N ARG A 312 16.34 -10.63 0.75
CA ARG A 312 17.55 -9.85 1.08
C ARG A 312 18.63 -10.09 0.04
N GLY A 313 19.26 -9.02 -0.43
CA GLY A 313 20.23 -9.10 -1.52
C GLY A 313 19.60 -9.34 -2.89
N GLY A 314 18.28 -9.16 -3.05
CA GLY A 314 17.55 -9.37 -4.30
C GLY A 314 17.56 -8.17 -5.25
N ILE A 315 16.91 -8.32 -6.39
CA ILE A 315 16.83 -7.32 -7.47
C ILE A 315 16.36 -5.96 -6.96
N ARG A 316 15.39 -5.95 -6.04
CA ARG A 316 14.79 -4.72 -5.49
C ARG A 316 15.80 -3.84 -4.75
N GLU A 317 16.74 -4.44 -4.02
CA GLU A 317 17.78 -3.68 -3.30
C GLU A 317 18.76 -3.02 -4.29
N ILE A 318 19.11 -3.69 -5.38
CA ILE A 318 19.98 -3.10 -6.44
C ILE A 318 19.24 -1.93 -7.12
N GLU A 319 18.01 -2.15 -7.60
CA GLU A 319 17.25 -1.12 -8.29
C GLU A 319 17.02 0.10 -7.40
N PHE A 320 16.71 -0.13 -6.13
CA PHE A 320 16.48 0.95 -5.17
C PHE A 320 17.77 1.73 -4.86
N GLY A 321 18.89 1.05 -4.67
CA GLY A 321 20.20 1.68 -4.44
C GLY A 321 20.63 2.58 -5.61
N VAL A 322 20.47 2.10 -6.85
CA VAL A 322 20.75 2.89 -8.06
C VAL A 322 19.85 4.11 -8.17
N GLN A 323 18.53 3.92 -8.02
CA GLN A 323 17.55 5.01 -8.08
C GLN A 323 17.78 6.06 -7.00
N LEU A 324 18.16 5.64 -5.80
CA LEU A 324 18.54 6.53 -4.69
C LEU A 324 19.66 7.46 -5.11
N LEU A 325 20.74 6.91 -5.66
CA LEU A 325 21.88 7.69 -6.13
C LEU A 325 21.51 8.62 -7.29
N GLN A 326 20.62 8.18 -8.19
CA GLN A 326 20.09 9.01 -9.26
C GLN A 326 19.30 10.20 -8.72
N VAL A 327 18.33 9.99 -7.81
CA VAL A 327 17.51 11.08 -7.25
C VAL A 327 18.38 12.10 -6.50
N ILE A 328 19.43 11.65 -5.80
CA ILE A 328 20.34 12.55 -5.06
C ILE A 328 21.23 13.38 -6.01
N HIS A 329 21.74 12.79 -7.08
CA HIS A 329 22.79 13.40 -7.88
C HIS A 329 22.32 13.96 -9.24
N ALA A 330 21.18 13.51 -9.78
CA ALA A 330 20.73 13.87 -11.12
C ALA A 330 20.17 15.32 -11.22
N GLY A 331 19.90 15.98 -10.09
CA GLY A 331 19.54 17.39 -10.07
C GLY A 331 20.63 18.28 -10.72
N THR A 332 21.88 18.01 -10.39
CA THR A 332 23.08 18.73 -10.90
C THR A 332 23.78 18.01 -12.06
N ARG A 333 23.45 16.75 -12.34
CA ARG A 333 24.10 15.91 -13.36
C ARG A 333 23.06 15.29 -14.30
N PRO A 334 22.69 15.98 -15.39
CA PRO A 334 21.56 15.59 -16.24
C PRO A 334 21.68 14.21 -16.88
N GLU A 335 22.88 13.69 -17.11
CA GLU A 335 23.08 12.36 -17.70
C GLU A 335 22.60 11.24 -16.78
N LEU A 336 22.59 11.47 -15.44
CA LEU A 336 22.02 10.54 -14.47
C LEU A 336 20.48 10.45 -14.54
N ARG A 337 19.82 11.32 -15.31
CA ARG A 337 18.36 11.25 -15.58
C ARG A 337 18.02 10.16 -16.59
N THR A 338 18.77 9.06 -16.57
CA THR A 338 18.50 7.89 -17.40
C THR A 338 17.47 6.97 -16.73
N ARG A 339 16.59 6.36 -17.49
CA ARG A 339 15.63 5.36 -17.01
C ARG A 339 16.23 3.96 -16.88
N SER A 340 17.25 3.68 -17.69
CA SER A 340 17.91 2.37 -17.71
C SER A 340 18.86 2.22 -16.52
N THR A 341 18.71 1.13 -15.78
CA THR A 341 19.58 0.75 -14.67
C THR A 341 21.03 0.51 -15.14
N PHE A 342 21.24 -0.12 -16.30
CA PHE A 342 22.57 -0.36 -16.87
C PHE A 342 23.28 0.93 -17.28
N LYS A 343 22.55 1.88 -17.88
CA LYS A 343 23.13 3.20 -18.19
C LYS A 343 23.43 4.00 -16.93
N ALA A 344 22.62 3.83 -15.88
CA ALA A 344 22.85 4.49 -14.61
C ALA A 344 24.17 4.04 -13.97
N PHE A 345 24.52 2.74 -13.96
CA PHE A 345 25.84 2.26 -13.50
C PHE A 345 27.00 2.98 -14.19
N LYS A 346 26.96 3.08 -15.53
CA LYS A 346 28.01 3.76 -16.31
C LYS A 346 28.16 5.23 -15.95
N TYR A 347 27.05 5.94 -15.70
CA TYR A 347 27.11 7.35 -15.32
C TYR A 347 27.49 7.53 -13.85
N LEU A 348 27.11 6.63 -12.94
CA LEU A 348 27.56 6.65 -11.55
C LEU A 348 29.08 6.46 -11.42
N GLU A 349 29.66 5.56 -12.24
CA GLU A 349 31.11 5.40 -12.39
C GLU A 349 31.76 6.67 -12.95
N LYS A 350 31.24 7.17 -14.12
CA LYS A 350 31.76 8.39 -14.78
C LYS A 350 31.86 9.58 -13.83
N TYR A 351 30.87 9.75 -12.97
CA TYR A 351 30.81 10.86 -11.99
C TYR A 351 31.46 10.52 -10.65
N LYS A 352 32.12 9.36 -10.53
CA LYS A 352 32.79 8.89 -9.28
C LYS A 352 31.87 8.88 -8.07
N VAL A 353 30.57 8.63 -8.28
CA VAL A 353 29.60 8.43 -7.19
C VAL A 353 29.77 7.03 -6.58
N LEU A 354 30.07 6.05 -7.44
CA LEU A 354 30.52 4.71 -7.08
C LEU A 354 31.88 4.46 -7.74
N THR A 355 32.67 3.59 -7.14
CA THR A 355 33.94 3.12 -7.72
C THR A 355 33.64 2.17 -8.89
N LYS A 356 34.60 2.05 -9.82
CA LYS A 356 34.49 1.12 -10.94
C LYS A 356 34.17 -0.30 -10.47
N ASN A 357 34.92 -0.78 -9.47
CA ASN A 357 34.72 -2.13 -8.94
C ASN A 357 33.29 -2.33 -8.37
N GLN A 358 32.75 -1.35 -7.66
CA GLN A 358 31.37 -1.42 -7.16
C GLN A 358 30.37 -1.46 -8.32
N CYS A 359 30.53 -0.62 -9.34
CA CYS A 359 29.65 -0.62 -10.50
C CYS A 359 29.68 -1.96 -11.24
N ASP A 360 30.89 -2.50 -11.50
CA ASP A 360 31.07 -3.78 -12.18
C ASP A 360 30.41 -4.92 -11.39
N GLN A 361 30.62 -4.97 -10.06
CA GLN A 361 30.04 -6.01 -9.19
C GLN A 361 28.51 -5.91 -9.08
N TRP A 362 27.96 -4.70 -8.98
CA TRP A 362 26.51 -4.49 -8.96
C TRP A 362 25.87 -4.84 -10.31
N GLU A 363 26.53 -4.52 -11.42
CA GLU A 363 26.04 -4.86 -12.76
C GLU A 363 26.03 -6.39 -12.96
N ILE A 364 27.09 -7.10 -12.54
CA ILE A 364 27.16 -8.57 -12.57
C ILE A 364 26.04 -9.19 -11.73
N ALA A 365 25.86 -8.72 -10.50
CA ALA A 365 24.80 -9.19 -9.61
C ALA A 365 23.41 -8.95 -10.23
N TYR A 366 23.16 -7.77 -10.78
CA TYR A 366 21.91 -7.41 -11.42
C TYR A 366 21.62 -8.29 -12.63
N ARG A 367 22.60 -8.52 -13.50
CA ARG A 367 22.50 -9.42 -14.64
C ARG A 367 22.14 -10.84 -14.22
N PHE A 368 22.85 -11.36 -13.24
CA PHE A 368 22.60 -12.71 -12.73
C PHE A 368 21.18 -12.87 -12.19
N LEU A 369 20.76 -11.99 -11.30
CA LEU A 369 19.44 -12.05 -10.66
C LEU A 369 18.31 -11.82 -11.67
N ARG A 370 18.46 -10.92 -12.63
CA ARG A 370 17.46 -10.67 -13.68
C ARG A 370 17.35 -11.84 -14.66
N THR A 371 18.47 -12.43 -15.08
CA THR A 371 18.44 -13.64 -15.90
C THR A 371 17.76 -14.78 -15.15
N LEU A 372 18.07 -14.95 -13.87
CA LEU A 372 17.43 -15.94 -13.02
C LEU A 372 15.92 -15.73 -12.91
N GLU A 373 15.48 -14.48 -12.73
CA GLU A 373 14.04 -14.13 -12.72
C GLU A 373 13.35 -14.55 -14.04
N HIS A 374 14.00 -14.32 -15.18
CA HIS A 374 13.48 -14.76 -16.49
C HIS A 374 13.37 -16.30 -16.57
N ARG A 375 14.40 -17.03 -16.10
CA ARG A 375 14.39 -18.51 -16.12
C ARG A 375 13.23 -19.07 -15.29
N VAL A 376 12.98 -18.51 -14.12
CA VAL A 376 11.84 -18.90 -13.26
C VAL A 376 10.51 -18.64 -13.99
N GLN A 377 10.36 -17.52 -14.67
CA GLN A 377 9.13 -17.14 -15.36
C GLN A 377 8.88 -17.98 -16.62
N TYR A 378 9.91 -18.42 -17.33
CA TYR A 378 9.80 -19.28 -18.50
C TYR A 378 9.24 -20.67 -18.23
N LEU A 379 9.23 -21.15 -16.99
CA LEU A 379 8.68 -22.48 -16.69
C LEU A 379 7.20 -22.58 -17.06
N ASP A 380 6.38 -21.60 -16.64
CA ASP A 380 4.91 -21.67 -16.79
C ASP A 380 4.26 -20.35 -17.25
N ASP A 381 5.03 -19.31 -17.63
CA ASP A 381 4.53 -17.95 -17.89
C ASP A 381 3.77 -17.38 -16.66
N GLN A 382 4.35 -17.55 -15.47
CA GLN A 382 3.78 -17.06 -14.23
C GLN A 382 4.61 -15.92 -13.65
N GLN A 383 3.93 -14.94 -13.05
CA GLN A 383 4.56 -13.86 -12.31
C GLN A 383 5.04 -14.39 -10.96
N THR A 384 6.15 -15.11 -10.98
CA THR A 384 6.77 -15.61 -9.76
C THR A 384 8.23 -15.17 -9.68
N HIS A 385 8.68 -14.90 -8.48
CA HIS A 385 10.07 -14.51 -8.17
C HIS A 385 10.73 -15.54 -7.26
N LYS A 386 10.00 -16.61 -6.89
CA LYS A 386 10.47 -17.62 -5.96
C LYS A 386 11.08 -18.77 -6.73
N LEU A 387 12.31 -19.14 -6.36
CA LEU A 387 12.93 -20.35 -6.87
C LEU A 387 12.10 -21.57 -6.48
N PRO A 388 11.90 -22.50 -7.41
CA PRO A 388 11.23 -23.77 -7.11
C PRO A 388 12.02 -24.55 -6.05
N GLN A 389 11.34 -25.51 -5.40
CA GLN A 389 12.02 -26.47 -4.51
C GLN A 389 13.02 -27.30 -5.31
N ILE A 390 13.98 -27.94 -4.61
CA ILE A 390 14.97 -28.82 -5.23
C ILE A 390 14.26 -29.89 -6.04
N GLY A 391 14.64 -30.04 -7.31
CA GLY A 391 14.02 -30.93 -8.26
C GLY A 391 14.30 -30.53 -9.70
N LYS A 392 13.63 -31.19 -10.65
CA LYS A 392 13.86 -31.01 -12.11
C LYS A 392 13.76 -29.56 -12.58
N ASP A 393 12.84 -28.78 -12.01
CA ASP A 393 12.67 -27.36 -12.39
C ASP A 393 13.89 -26.53 -11.99
N LEU A 394 14.44 -26.74 -10.80
CA LEU A 394 15.64 -26.03 -10.33
C LEU A 394 16.89 -26.47 -11.09
N GLU A 395 17.00 -27.77 -11.42
CA GLU A 395 18.09 -28.30 -12.27
C GLU A 395 18.03 -27.68 -13.68
N TRP A 396 16.83 -27.55 -14.24
CA TRP A 396 16.66 -26.89 -15.54
C TRP A 396 17.08 -25.42 -15.49
N ILE A 397 16.68 -24.70 -14.43
CA ILE A 397 17.12 -23.31 -14.22
C ILE A 397 18.64 -23.25 -14.15
N ALA A 398 19.30 -24.08 -13.33
CA ALA A 398 20.74 -24.11 -13.20
C ALA A 398 21.43 -24.36 -14.56
N LYS A 399 20.96 -25.33 -15.32
CA LYS A 399 21.48 -25.65 -16.68
C LYS A 399 21.33 -24.48 -17.65
N THR A 400 20.16 -23.82 -17.63
CA THR A 400 19.91 -22.64 -18.50
C THR A 400 20.69 -21.41 -18.09
N MET A 401 21.13 -21.35 -16.81
CA MET A 401 22.07 -20.34 -16.28
C MET A 401 23.55 -20.72 -16.56
N GLY A 402 23.80 -21.86 -17.19
CA GLY A 402 25.16 -22.32 -17.56
C GLY A 402 25.90 -23.04 -16.45
N PHE A 403 25.23 -23.53 -15.42
CA PHE A 403 25.81 -24.35 -14.37
C PHE A 403 25.59 -25.83 -14.66
N GLU A 404 26.64 -26.62 -14.50
CA GLU A 404 26.56 -28.08 -14.61
C GLU A 404 26.14 -28.73 -13.31
N ASP A 405 26.46 -28.10 -12.17
CA ASP A 405 26.19 -28.57 -10.81
C ASP A 405 25.24 -27.62 -10.09
N LEU A 406 24.17 -28.20 -9.50
CA LEU A 406 23.16 -27.48 -8.72
C LEU A 406 23.78 -26.84 -7.46
N GLN A 407 24.74 -27.50 -6.81
CA GLN A 407 25.38 -26.94 -5.60
C GLN A 407 26.19 -25.68 -5.95
N GLN A 408 26.86 -25.67 -7.08
CA GLN A 408 27.61 -24.51 -7.57
C GLN A 408 26.66 -23.35 -7.88
N PHE A 409 25.51 -23.63 -8.49
CA PHE A 409 24.46 -22.62 -8.73
C PHE A 409 23.94 -22.01 -7.42
N GLU A 410 23.52 -22.85 -6.45
CA GLU A 410 23.00 -22.38 -5.17
C GLU A 410 24.04 -21.56 -4.39
N LYS A 411 25.30 -21.99 -4.38
CA LYS A 411 26.40 -21.27 -3.76
C LYS A 411 26.58 -19.89 -4.39
N SER A 412 26.63 -19.81 -5.71
CA SER A 412 26.76 -18.55 -6.45
C SER A 412 25.60 -17.59 -6.18
N PHE A 413 24.36 -18.12 -6.13
CA PHE A 413 23.18 -17.33 -5.79
C PHE A 413 23.28 -16.71 -4.38
N VAL A 414 23.63 -17.51 -3.38
CA VAL A 414 23.78 -17.04 -1.99
C VAL A 414 24.91 -16.00 -1.87
N GLU A 415 26.06 -16.21 -2.52
CA GLU A 415 27.18 -15.26 -2.51
C GLU A 415 26.81 -13.92 -3.13
N ILE A 416 26.07 -13.92 -4.25
CA ILE A 416 25.58 -12.71 -4.92
C ILE A 416 24.58 -11.97 -4.00
N CYS A 417 23.64 -12.67 -3.41
CA CYS A 417 22.67 -12.05 -2.50
C CYS A 417 23.38 -11.44 -1.27
N ASN A 418 24.33 -12.13 -0.65
CA ASN A 418 25.10 -11.62 0.48
C ASN A 418 25.91 -10.37 0.11
N TYR A 419 26.51 -10.34 -1.07
CA TYR A 419 27.24 -9.17 -1.55
C TYR A 419 26.30 -7.97 -1.72
N VAL A 420 25.18 -8.13 -2.44
CA VAL A 420 24.20 -7.05 -2.68
C VAL A 420 23.65 -6.51 -1.36
N GLN A 421 23.31 -7.40 -0.43
CA GLN A 421 22.83 -7.02 0.89
C GLN A 421 23.88 -6.17 1.64
N ALA A 422 25.14 -6.60 1.67
CA ALA A 422 26.19 -5.88 2.37
C ALA A 422 26.43 -4.48 1.78
N GLU A 423 26.51 -4.36 0.45
CA GLU A 423 26.71 -3.07 -0.22
C GLU A 423 25.49 -2.15 -0.06
N PHE A 424 24.27 -2.69 -0.10
CA PHE A 424 23.06 -1.92 0.10
C PHE A 424 22.96 -1.39 1.54
N ASP A 425 23.24 -2.21 2.54
CA ASP A 425 23.26 -1.81 3.94
C ASP A 425 24.33 -0.71 4.18
N LEU A 426 25.51 -0.82 3.56
CA LEU A 426 26.53 0.23 3.57
C LEU A 426 26.01 1.54 2.95
N LEU A 427 25.34 1.47 1.81
CA LEU A 427 24.84 2.64 1.07
C LEU A 427 23.79 3.41 1.88
N VAL A 428 22.97 2.70 2.65
CA VAL A 428 21.96 3.31 3.53
C VAL A 428 22.57 3.79 4.85
N ASN A 429 23.63 3.13 5.37
CA ASN A 429 24.28 3.42 6.65
C ASN A 429 25.44 4.42 6.55
N ILE A 430 26.08 4.60 5.38
CA ILE A 430 27.30 5.43 5.19
C ILE A 430 27.17 6.89 5.70
N ARG A 431 25.95 7.43 5.84
CA ARG A 431 25.76 8.77 6.41
C ARG A 431 25.71 8.83 7.95
N ASN A 432 25.67 7.70 8.65
CA ASN A 432 25.80 7.70 10.10
C ASN A 432 27.26 7.75 10.57
N GLN A 433 28.21 7.29 9.75
CA GLN A 433 29.65 7.25 10.13
C GLN A 433 30.37 8.59 9.99
N ASN A 434 29.90 9.53 9.18
CA ASN A 434 30.51 10.86 9.08
C ASN A 434 30.23 11.78 10.29
N LYS A 435 29.55 11.28 11.34
CA LYS A 435 29.40 11.95 12.64
C LYS A 435 30.18 11.26 13.76
N GLU A 436 30.81 10.09 13.50
CA GLU A 436 31.52 9.31 14.55
C GLU A 436 33.06 9.36 14.45
N ILE A 437 33.66 10.07 13.47
CA ILE A 437 35.13 10.13 13.26
C ILE A 437 35.74 11.41 13.83
N GLU A 438 35.06 12.14 14.69
CA GLU A 438 35.73 13.16 15.52
C GLU A 438 35.50 12.85 16.99
N ASN A 439 36.19 11.88 17.57
CA ASN A 439 36.54 11.84 18.99
C ASN A 439 37.00 10.43 19.42
N ILE A 440 38.23 10.13 19.13
CA ILE A 440 39.02 9.21 19.94
C ILE A 440 40.29 10.01 20.34
N ASP A 441 40.27 10.55 21.51
CA ASP A 441 41.39 10.69 22.40
C ASP A 441 40.98 11.51 23.64
N SER A 442 40.92 10.84 24.77
CA SER A 442 41.56 11.32 25.98
C SER A 442 41.00 10.58 27.21
N ASN A 443 41.91 9.85 27.85
CA ASN A 443 41.81 9.35 29.21
C ASN A 443 41.85 10.52 30.21
N GLU A 444 40.91 10.51 31.16
CA GLU A 444 41.18 10.91 32.55
C GLU A 444 40.10 10.41 33.51
N SER A 445 40.46 9.60 34.33
CA SER A 445 40.31 9.15 35.69
C SER A 445 39.14 9.60 36.57
N GLY A 446 38.27 8.63 36.99
CA GLY A 446 38.10 8.43 38.43
C GLY A 446 37.01 9.22 39.14
N LYS A 447 35.78 9.32 38.61
CA LYS A 447 34.54 9.32 39.43
C LYS A 447 33.41 8.69 38.57
N GLU A 448 32.90 7.57 39.05
CA GLU A 448 31.75 6.93 38.35
C GLU A 448 30.59 7.90 38.28
N ASP A 449 30.12 8.15 37.06
CA ASP A 449 29.03 9.07 36.78
C ASP A 449 27.73 8.63 37.52
N GLU A 450 27.08 9.47 38.30
CA GLU A 450 25.83 9.17 39.03
C GLU A 450 24.77 8.56 38.12
N PHE A 451 24.69 8.96 36.86
CA PHE A 451 23.77 8.40 35.88
C PHE A 451 24.09 6.93 35.60
N ILE A 452 25.35 6.59 35.33
CA ILE A 452 25.79 5.19 35.09
C ILE A 452 25.56 4.34 36.35
N LYS A 453 25.88 4.89 37.56
CA LYS A 453 25.60 4.23 38.82
C LYS A 453 24.13 3.89 38.99
N THR A 454 23.23 4.83 38.68
CA THR A 454 21.76 4.59 38.74
C THR A 454 21.33 3.52 37.75
N GLY A 455 21.88 3.51 36.54
CA GLY A 455 21.64 2.45 35.55
C GLY A 455 22.09 1.06 36.05
N LYS A 456 23.25 0.96 36.73
CA LYS A 456 23.72 -0.28 37.33
C LYS A 456 22.82 -0.75 38.48
N GLU A 457 22.31 0.17 39.32
CA GLU A 457 21.35 -0.13 40.37
C GLU A 457 20.03 -0.72 39.78
N LEU A 458 19.55 -0.18 38.67
CA LEU A 458 18.39 -0.72 37.97
C LEU A 458 18.66 -2.16 37.47
N ILE A 459 19.80 -2.38 36.83
CA ILE A 459 20.20 -3.70 36.33
C ILE A 459 20.29 -4.72 37.48
N GLU A 460 20.81 -4.34 38.66
CA GLU A 460 20.78 -5.20 39.83
C GLU A 460 19.37 -5.53 40.32
N GLN A 461 18.47 -4.56 40.31
CA GLN A 461 17.06 -4.81 40.66
C GLN A 461 16.40 -5.77 39.68
N ILE A 462 16.65 -5.62 38.38
CA ILE A 462 16.15 -6.54 37.35
C ILE A 462 16.68 -7.96 37.61
N LYS A 463 17.97 -8.14 37.94
CA LYS A 463 18.55 -9.44 38.30
C LYS A 463 17.86 -10.07 39.50
N ARG A 464 17.52 -9.28 40.51
CA ARG A 464 16.83 -9.74 41.76
C ARG A 464 15.37 -10.11 41.52
N SER A 465 14.65 -9.38 40.65
CA SER A 465 13.24 -9.66 40.36
C SER A 465 13.00 -10.85 39.42
N SER A 466 14.02 -11.26 38.66
CA SER A 466 13.90 -12.27 37.58
C SER A 466 14.45 -13.63 38.02
N LYS A 467 13.83 -14.29 39.01
CA LYS A 467 14.31 -15.57 39.57
C LYS A 467 14.23 -16.79 38.64
N ASN A 468 13.49 -16.77 37.51
CA ASN A 468 13.20 -17.96 36.68
C ASN A 468 13.31 -17.84 35.15
N GLN A 469 13.76 -16.72 34.59
CA GLN A 469 13.86 -16.53 33.13
C GLN A 469 15.26 -15.98 32.74
N LEU A 470 16.25 -16.88 32.61
CA LEU A 470 17.67 -16.47 32.43
C LEU A 470 17.97 -15.78 31.08
N ASP A 471 17.36 -16.17 29.98
CA ASP A 471 17.78 -15.68 28.65
C ASP A 471 17.11 -14.37 28.26
N GLU A 472 15.81 -14.18 28.46
CA GLU A 472 15.11 -12.90 28.25
C GLU A 472 15.68 -11.79 29.16
N THR A 473 16.04 -12.13 30.39
CA THR A 473 16.62 -11.19 31.34
C THR A 473 18.02 -10.72 30.90
N LYS A 474 18.83 -11.58 30.27
CA LYS A 474 20.14 -11.20 29.72
C LYS A 474 20.01 -10.17 28.58
N GLU A 475 19.04 -10.35 27.68
CA GLU A 475 18.78 -9.42 26.57
C GLU A 475 18.33 -8.04 27.08
N VAL A 476 17.38 -8.02 28.04
CA VAL A 476 16.92 -6.79 28.70
C VAL A 476 18.09 -6.04 29.36
N ILE A 477 18.96 -6.74 30.11
CA ILE A 477 20.11 -6.14 30.77
C ILE A 477 21.10 -5.56 29.75
N SER A 478 21.37 -6.31 28.67
CA SER A 478 22.28 -5.86 27.61
C SER A 478 21.75 -4.59 26.94
N ASN A 479 20.46 -4.54 26.60
CA ASN A 479 19.84 -3.39 25.97
C ASN A 479 19.87 -2.15 26.87
N ILE A 480 19.43 -2.28 28.12
CA ILE A 480 19.45 -1.16 29.10
C ILE A 480 20.87 -0.65 29.34
N SER A 481 21.87 -1.54 29.47
CA SER A 481 23.28 -1.14 29.62
C SER A 481 23.75 -0.32 28.42
N THR A 482 23.48 -0.80 27.19
CA THR A 482 23.86 -0.12 25.95
C THR A 482 23.21 1.26 25.84
N LEU A 483 21.92 1.37 26.18
CA LEU A 483 21.20 2.65 26.14
C LEU A 483 21.69 3.63 27.21
N CYS A 484 22.00 3.16 28.42
CA CYS A 484 22.57 4.00 29.46
C CYS A 484 23.95 4.55 29.03
N GLU A 485 24.81 3.73 28.45
CA GLU A 485 26.13 4.18 27.93
C GLU A 485 25.95 5.20 26.78
N LYS A 486 25.05 4.90 25.83
CA LYS A 486 24.72 5.81 24.73
C LYS A 486 24.24 7.17 25.22
N TRP A 487 23.32 7.19 26.18
CA TRP A 487 22.79 8.43 26.74
C TRP A 487 23.83 9.19 27.58
N SER A 488 24.67 8.49 28.33
CA SER A 488 25.76 9.10 29.08
C SER A 488 26.73 9.84 28.15
N ASN A 489 27.09 9.24 27.01
CA ASN A 489 27.97 9.85 26.03
C ASN A 489 27.34 11.12 25.40
N HIS A 490 26.02 11.14 25.20
CA HIS A 490 25.31 12.30 24.68
C HIS A 490 25.14 13.44 25.70
N LEU A 491 25.18 13.12 26.99
CA LEU A 491 24.99 14.07 28.09
C LEU A 491 26.31 14.61 28.64
N GLN A 492 27.49 14.09 28.23
CA GLN A 492 28.79 14.62 28.59
C GLN A 492 29.00 16.04 28.06
N GLU A 493 29.66 16.89 28.86
CA GLU A 493 30.01 18.24 28.45
C GLU A 493 31.12 18.20 27.40
N PRO A 494 31.08 19.04 26.36
CA PRO A 494 32.22 19.20 25.48
C PRO A 494 33.36 19.85 26.29
N ASP A 495 34.55 19.23 26.25
CA ASP A 495 35.76 19.66 26.93
C ASP A 495 35.99 21.17 26.87
N SER A 496 36.08 21.80 28.00
CA SER A 496 36.44 23.22 28.17
C SER A 496 37.93 23.42 27.93
N LYS A 497 38.38 23.48 26.68
CA LYS A 497 39.67 24.04 26.29
C LYS A 497 39.50 25.41 25.64
N LYS A 498 39.76 26.47 26.44
CA LYS A 498 40.19 27.82 26.11
C LYS A 498 39.40 28.59 25.01
N GLY A 499 38.69 29.61 25.43
CA GLY A 499 38.41 30.79 24.66
C GLY A 499 36.92 31.12 24.54
N SER A 500 36.50 32.25 25.11
CA SER A 500 35.20 32.94 25.03
C SER A 500 33.96 32.09 25.32
N ILE A 501 33.40 32.28 26.50
CA ILE A 501 32.11 31.69 26.92
C ILE A 501 31.00 32.43 26.17
N ASN A 502 30.52 31.84 25.07
CA ASN A 502 29.30 32.30 24.43
C ASN A 502 28.09 31.88 25.28
N ILE A 503 27.12 32.79 25.46
CA ILE A 503 25.90 32.58 26.23
C ILE A 503 25.14 31.34 25.80
N GLU A 504 25.13 31.05 24.49
CA GLU A 504 24.51 29.83 23.89
C GLU A 504 25.12 28.53 24.39
N LYS A 505 26.46 28.46 24.64
CA LYS A 505 27.11 27.24 25.19
C LYS A 505 26.70 26.98 26.64
N LYS A 506 26.43 28.03 27.42
CA LYS A 506 26.01 27.91 28.82
C LYS A 506 24.56 27.41 28.93
N GLU A 507 23.69 27.84 28.04
CA GLU A 507 22.30 27.37 27.98
C GLU A 507 22.21 25.89 27.55
N ILE A 508 23.02 25.47 26.57
CA ILE A 508 23.10 24.07 26.13
C ILE A 508 23.60 23.13 27.23
N SER A 509 24.59 23.57 28.01
CA SER A 509 25.12 22.82 29.14
C SER A 509 24.07 22.68 30.27
N LEU A 510 23.33 23.74 30.60
CA LEU A 510 22.23 23.70 31.57
C LEU A 510 21.08 22.74 31.11
N LEU A 511 20.73 22.75 29.84
CA LEU A 511 19.71 21.86 29.30
C LEU A 511 20.13 20.39 29.39
N LYS A 512 21.39 20.06 29.08
CA LYS A 512 21.95 18.72 29.25
C LYS A 512 21.97 18.25 30.69
N LEU A 513 22.30 19.14 31.62
CA LEU A 513 22.32 18.85 33.05
C LEU A 513 20.91 18.56 33.59
N ASN A 514 19.92 19.37 33.23
CA ASN A 514 18.53 19.16 33.61
C ASN A 514 18.01 17.82 33.07
N LYS A 515 18.29 17.51 31.82
CA LYS A 515 17.91 16.24 31.19
C LYS A 515 18.52 15.04 31.91
N LYS A 516 19.80 15.14 32.29
CA LYS A 516 20.50 14.09 33.06
C LYS A 516 19.81 13.85 34.40
N GLN A 517 19.45 14.93 35.11
CA GLN A 517 18.71 14.84 36.39
C GLN A 517 17.33 14.23 36.23
N TRP A 518 16.57 14.59 35.18
CA TRP A 518 15.28 13.98 34.90
C TRP A 518 15.38 12.48 34.63
N LEU A 519 16.32 12.05 33.82
CA LEU A 519 16.53 10.62 33.55
C LEU A 519 16.94 9.86 34.82
N ILE A 520 17.80 10.41 35.68
CA ILE A 520 18.16 9.81 36.99
C ILE A 520 16.90 9.58 37.83
N LYS A 521 16.03 10.61 37.96
CA LYS A 521 14.78 10.50 38.72
C LYS A 521 13.86 9.44 38.16
N LEU A 522 13.65 9.43 36.83
CA LEU A 522 12.79 8.46 36.14
C LEU A 522 13.31 7.02 36.32
N ILE A 523 14.61 6.80 36.21
CA ILE A 523 15.23 5.47 36.42
C ILE A 523 15.08 5.03 37.87
N LYS A 524 15.35 5.93 38.85
CA LYS A 524 15.14 5.63 40.27
C LYS A 524 13.69 5.24 40.58
N LYS A 525 12.72 5.88 39.95
CA LYS A 525 11.30 5.53 40.07
C LYS A 525 10.98 4.13 39.54
N HIS A 526 11.56 3.73 38.40
CA HIS A 526 11.43 2.34 37.92
C HIS A 526 12.08 1.32 38.87
N CYS A 527 13.21 1.66 39.54
CA CYS A 527 13.79 0.82 40.56
C CYS A 527 12.84 0.58 41.75
N GLU A 528 12.11 1.64 42.17
CA GLU A 528 11.08 1.53 43.21
C GLU A 528 9.91 0.64 42.75
N CYS A 529 9.39 0.90 41.56
CA CYS A 529 8.27 0.13 41.02
C CYS A 529 8.59 -1.34 40.78
N LEU A 530 9.83 -1.68 40.40
CA LEU A 530 10.30 -3.07 40.30
C LEU A 530 10.37 -3.76 41.69
N ARG A 531 10.85 -3.03 42.71
CA ARG A 531 10.86 -3.57 44.09
C ARG A 531 9.46 -3.84 44.63
N GLU A 532 8.50 -2.99 44.28
CA GLU A 532 7.10 -3.11 44.66
C GLU A 532 6.29 -4.05 43.77
N ASN A 533 6.92 -4.69 42.76
CA ASN A 533 6.27 -5.52 41.73
C ASN A 533 5.14 -4.79 40.95
N LYS A 534 5.22 -3.48 40.84
CA LYS A 534 4.26 -2.67 40.08
C LYS A 534 4.53 -2.72 38.59
N VAL A 535 5.76 -2.94 38.17
CA VAL A 535 6.16 -3.08 36.77
C VAL A 535 7.09 -4.29 36.59
N THR A 536 7.13 -4.85 35.40
CA THR A 536 8.01 -5.96 35.04
C THR A 536 9.31 -5.46 34.38
N SER A 537 10.35 -6.27 34.38
CA SER A 537 11.63 -5.94 33.73
C SER A 537 11.47 -5.68 32.24
N LEU A 538 10.56 -6.42 31.58
CA LEU A 538 10.28 -6.27 30.16
C LEU A 538 9.56 -4.95 29.83
N GLU A 539 8.59 -4.54 30.68
CA GLU A 539 7.90 -3.24 30.55
C GLU A 539 8.91 -2.08 30.71
N VAL A 540 9.82 -2.17 31.65
CA VAL A 540 10.89 -1.17 31.83
C VAL A 540 11.78 -1.11 30.58
N ASN A 541 12.16 -2.25 29.99
CA ASN A 541 12.94 -2.28 28.77
C ASN A 541 12.22 -1.56 27.62
N TYR A 542 10.91 -1.76 27.43
CA TYR A 542 10.13 -1.06 26.43
C TYR A 542 10.05 0.45 26.67
N TRP A 543 10.03 0.88 27.94
CA TRP A 543 10.11 2.29 28.28
C TRP A 543 11.48 2.87 27.89
N PHE A 544 12.59 2.16 28.11
CA PHE A 544 13.92 2.58 27.66
C PHE A 544 13.98 2.77 26.13
N ASP A 545 13.45 1.80 25.37
CA ASP A 545 13.37 1.91 23.90
C ASP A 545 12.56 3.10 23.42
N TRP A 546 11.50 3.44 24.14
CA TRP A 546 10.68 4.60 23.81
C TRP A 546 11.41 5.91 24.18
N VAL A 547 12.03 6.00 25.34
CA VAL A 547 12.82 7.17 25.74
C VAL A 547 13.96 7.41 24.76
N ASP A 548 14.63 6.38 24.25
CA ASP A 548 15.62 6.51 23.20
C ASP A 548 15.07 7.14 21.92
N ALA A 549 13.87 6.72 21.50
CA ALA A 549 13.19 7.29 20.34
C ALA A 549 12.81 8.77 20.50
N ILE A 550 12.43 9.19 21.72
CA ILE A 550 12.08 10.58 22.04
C ILE A 550 13.21 11.38 22.64
N PHE A 551 14.43 10.84 22.73
CA PHE A 551 15.56 11.39 23.47
C PHE A 551 15.87 12.86 23.16
N LYS A 552 15.61 13.34 21.96
CA LYS A 552 15.80 14.73 21.54
C LYS A 552 14.64 15.67 21.92
N ARG A 553 13.55 15.15 22.51
CA ARG A 553 12.32 15.88 22.83
C ARG A 553 12.15 16.02 24.34
N ASP A 554 12.79 17.01 24.91
CA ASP A 554 12.91 17.20 26.36
C ASP A 554 11.56 17.38 27.08
N ASN A 555 10.55 17.90 26.40
CA ASN A 555 9.22 18.13 26.96
C ASN A 555 8.57 16.87 27.54
N TYR A 556 8.73 15.71 26.90
CA TYR A 556 8.12 14.45 27.36
C TYR A 556 8.85 13.83 28.55
N LEU A 557 10.16 14.11 28.71
CA LEU A 557 10.92 13.71 29.89
C LEU A 557 10.54 14.58 31.08
N ALA A 558 10.40 15.89 30.87
CA ALA A 558 9.91 16.82 31.89
C ALA A 558 8.50 16.45 32.37
N LEU A 559 7.58 16.19 31.44
CA LEU A 559 6.19 15.79 31.73
C LEU A 559 6.12 14.58 32.67
N GLN A 560 6.90 13.52 32.39
CA GLN A 560 6.93 12.33 33.24
C GLN A 560 7.51 12.60 34.62
N ASN A 561 8.48 13.51 34.72
CA ASN A 561 9.03 13.92 36.01
C ASN A 561 8.05 14.72 36.87
N GLU A 562 7.24 15.57 36.23
CA GLU A 562 6.18 16.35 36.90
C GLU A 562 4.98 15.49 37.27
N HIS A 563 4.70 14.45 36.47
CA HIS A 563 3.56 13.53 36.63
C HIS A 563 4.03 12.06 36.72
N PRO A 564 4.52 11.59 37.89
CA PRO A 564 5.06 10.23 38.02
C PRO A 564 4.07 9.11 37.74
N LYS A 565 2.75 9.36 37.87
CA LYS A 565 1.70 8.42 37.48
C LYS A 565 1.73 8.16 35.98
N VAL A 566 1.90 9.19 35.19
CA VAL A 566 1.97 9.10 33.71
C VAL A 566 3.14 8.20 33.28
N GLN A 567 4.28 8.24 33.97
CA GLN A 567 5.43 7.36 33.68
C GLN A 567 5.02 5.87 33.82
N ILE A 568 4.36 5.53 34.94
CA ILE A 568 3.98 4.15 35.24
C ILE A 568 2.91 3.68 34.26
N ASP A 569 1.90 4.50 34.00
CA ASP A 569 0.79 4.18 33.09
C ASP A 569 1.32 3.96 31.65
N ILE A 570 2.25 4.79 31.15
CA ILE A 570 2.93 4.58 29.87
C ILE A 570 3.68 3.25 29.85
N THR A 571 4.40 2.94 30.93
CA THR A 571 5.18 1.70 31.03
C THR A 571 4.27 0.48 30.96
N HIS A 572 3.12 0.49 31.62
CA HIS A 572 2.11 -0.57 31.54
C HIS A 572 1.47 -0.68 30.16
N LEU A 573 1.07 0.44 29.55
CA LEU A 573 0.49 0.44 28.21
C LEU A 573 1.44 -0.14 27.17
N MET A 574 2.74 0.17 27.27
CA MET A 574 3.76 -0.42 26.40
C MET A 574 3.98 -1.91 26.65
N GLY A 575 3.84 -2.37 27.90
CA GLY A 575 3.84 -3.80 28.23
C GLY A 575 2.66 -4.55 27.63
N ALA A 576 1.49 -3.94 27.72
CA ALA A 576 0.23 -4.55 27.30
C ALA A 576 0.11 -4.75 25.78
N SER A 577 0.77 -3.92 24.94
CA SER A 577 0.51 -3.95 23.50
C SER A 577 1.73 -3.55 22.64
N SER A 578 2.10 -4.42 21.68
CA SER A 578 3.12 -4.12 20.67
C SER A 578 2.70 -2.96 19.76
N TRP A 579 1.41 -2.92 19.41
CA TRP A 579 0.85 -1.84 18.63
C TRP A 579 0.95 -0.49 19.38
N CYS A 580 0.64 -0.47 20.69
CA CYS A 580 0.78 0.71 21.52
C CYS A 580 2.23 1.20 21.59
N ARG A 581 3.21 0.28 21.74
CA ARG A 581 4.64 0.63 21.72
C ARG A 581 5.03 1.35 20.44
N ARG A 582 4.62 0.81 19.30
CA ARG A 582 4.89 1.43 18.01
C ARG A 582 4.18 2.78 17.88
N TYR A 583 2.92 2.84 18.28
CA TYR A 583 2.11 4.05 18.22
C TYR A 583 2.72 5.20 19.02
N LEU A 584 3.15 4.98 20.26
CA LEU A 584 3.81 5.97 21.10
C LEU A 584 5.16 6.44 20.55
N LYS A 585 5.89 5.60 19.81
CA LYS A 585 7.12 6.00 19.11
C LYS A 585 6.83 7.00 17.98
N TYR A 586 5.74 6.81 17.24
CA TYR A 586 5.36 7.70 16.14
C TYR A 586 4.65 8.98 16.62
N TYR A 587 3.80 8.87 17.63
CA TYR A 587 2.94 9.95 18.11
C TYR A 587 3.15 10.24 19.61
N PRO A 588 4.35 10.67 20.04
CA PRO A 588 4.63 10.87 21.46
C PRO A 588 3.82 12.00 22.09
N SER A 589 3.27 12.93 21.29
CA SER A 589 2.43 14.03 21.80
C SER A 589 1.13 13.57 22.47
N VAL A 590 0.65 12.36 22.18
CA VAL A 590 -0.58 11.83 22.79
C VAL A 590 -0.43 11.59 24.30
N VAL A 591 0.79 11.47 24.80
CA VAL A 591 1.09 11.32 26.24
C VAL A 591 0.58 12.50 27.06
N GLU A 592 0.50 13.71 26.46
CA GLU A 592 -0.04 14.90 27.13
C GLU A 592 -1.51 14.71 27.58
N GLN A 593 -2.26 13.86 26.90
CA GLN A 593 -3.65 13.55 27.27
C GLN A 593 -3.78 12.81 28.61
N MET A 594 -2.75 12.06 29.01
CA MET A 594 -2.77 11.30 30.27
C MET A 594 -2.67 12.20 31.51
N VAL A 595 -2.26 13.45 31.34
CA VAL A 595 -2.17 14.43 32.45
C VAL A 595 -3.55 14.95 32.89
N HIS A 596 -4.50 14.99 31.95
CA HIS A 596 -5.81 15.61 32.14
C HIS A 596 -6.93 14.58 32.35
N ASP A 597 -6.60 13.30 32.50
CA ASP A 597 -7.60 12.24 32.61
C ASP A 597 -8.07 12.09 34.07
N ASP A 598 -9.25 12.68 34.37
CA ASP A 598 -9.92 12.55 35.67
C ASP A 598 -10.57 11.16 35.89
N GLY A 599 -10.23 10.17 35.08
CA GLY A 599 -10.65 8.78 35.25
C GLY A 599 -12.09 8.45 34.82
N VAL A 600 -12.85 9.43 34.26
CA VAL A 600 -14.19 9.19 33.73
C VAL A 600 -14.15 9.20 32.21
N LEU A 601 -14.20 8.03 31.61
CA LEU A 601 -14.25 7.88 30.17
C LEU A 601 -15.62 8.28 29.63
N LYS A 602 -15.76 9.50 29.09
CA LYS A 602 -16.96 9.88 28.33
C LYS A 602 -16.92 9.19 26.96
N ARG A 603 -17.99 8.45 26.60
CA ARG A 603 -18.14 7.86 25.27
C ARG A 603 -18.00 8.94 24.19
N LEU A 604 -17.31 8.61 23.10
CA LEU A 604 -17.07 9.53 22.01
C LEU A 604 -18.27 9.55 21.07
N GLU A 605 -18.88 10.73 20.87
CA GLU A 605 -19.84 10.96 19.79
C GLU A 605 -19.21 11.87 18.73
N SER A 606 -19.50 11.60 17.45
CA SER A 606 -18.95 12.37 16.31
C SER A 606 -19.22 13.88 16.44
N LYS A 607 -20.39 14.24 16.94
CA LYS A 607 -20.75 15.66 17.19
C LYS A 607 -19.87 16.34 18.25
N ASP A 608 -19.49 15.63 19.32
CA ASP A 608 -18.61 16.16 20.36
C ASP A 608 -17.20 16.45 19.79
N PHE A 609 -16.71 15.57 18.91
CA PHE A 609 -15.45 15.75 18.22
C PHE A 609 -15.46 16.95 17.25
N ILE A 610 -16.55 17.09 16.49
CA ILE A 610 -16.76 18.22 15.56
C ILE A 610 -16.79 19.55 16.34
N GLU A 611 -17.55 19.58 17.45
CA GLU A 611 -17.65 20.78 18.30
C GLU A 611 -16.32 21.15 18.92
N LEU A 612 -15.55 20.18 19.42
CA LEU A 612 -14.20 20.39 19.96
C LEU A 612 -13.28 21.06 18.92
N LEU A 613 -13.25 20.52 17.69
CA LEU A 613 -12.42 21.06 16.62
C LEU A 613 -12.83 22.46 16.19
N ASN A 614 -14.12 22.73 16.04
CA ASN A 614 -14.64 24.05 15.67
C ASN A 614 -14.36 25.08 16.77
N LYS A 615 -14.48 24.70 18.03
CA LYS A 615 -14.14 25.57 19.17
C LYS A 615 -12.65 25.91 19.20
N ARG A 616 -11.76 24.92 18.97
CA ARG A 616 -10.32 25.16 18.88
C ARG A 616 -9.95 26.00 17.66
N ARG A 617 -10.55 25.74 16.49
CA ARG A 617 -10.38 26.53 15.28
C ARG A 617 -10.70 28.01 15.55
N SER A 618 -11.85 28.28 16.18
CA SER A 618 -12.28 29.63 16.55
C SER A 618 -11.32 30.28 17.55
N SER A 619 -10.87 29.56 18.58
CA SER A 619 -9.96 30.10 19.60
C SER A 619 -8.58 30.44 19.01
N LEU A 620 -8.12 29.77 17.98
CA LEU A 620 -6.85 30.00 17.28
C LEU A 620 -6.99 30.98 16.11
N ASN A 621 -8.20 31.48 15.82
CA ASN A 621 -8.54 32.33 14.67
C ASN A 621 -8.04 31.80 13.33
N LEU A 622 -8.06 30.47 13.14
CA LEU A 622 -7.61 29.81 11.91
C LEU A 622 -8.64 29.96 10.80
N ASN A 623 -8.21 30.48 9.66
CA ASN A 623 -9.08 30.73 8.51
C ASN A 623 -8.48 30.17 7.22
N LEU A 624 -9.25 29.38 6.49
CA LEU A 624 -8.84 28.78 5.21
C LEU A 624 -8.52 29.80 4.12
N ASP A 625 -9.16 30.96 4.15
CA ASP A 625 -8.93 32.07 3.21
C ASP A 625 -7.54 32.72 3.40
N LYS A 626 -6.97 32.63 4.61
CA LYS A 626 -5.66 33.20 4.96
C LYS A 626 -4.50 32.22 4.78
N GLY A 627 -4.75 31.02 4.30
CA GLY A 627 -3.70 30.02 4.05
C GLY A 627 -3.37 29.12 5.25
N ASP A 628 -4.21 29.08 6.28
CA ASP A 628 -4.00 28.30 7.51
C ASP A 628 -4.29 26.79 7.37
N GLU A 629 -4.40 26.28 6.13
CA GLU A 629 -4.73 24.87 5.85
C GLU A 629 -3.80 23.88 6.55
N GLU A 630 -2.51 24.14 6.55
CA GLU A 630 -1.53 23.27 7.21
C GLU A 630 -1.76 23.21 8.73
N GLN A 631 -2.06 24.34 9.35
CA GLN A 631 -2.33 24.41 10.79
C GLN A 631 -3.63 23.68 11.16
N LEU A 632 -4.67 23.82 10.33
CA LEU A 632 -5.93 23.10 10.50
C LEU A 632 -5.72 21.58 10.37
N LEU A 633 -4.96 21.12 9.38
CA LEU A 633 -4.63 19.71 9.21
C LEU A 633 -3.80 19.16 10.37
N ARG A 634 -2.86 19.93 10.91
CA ARG A 634 -2.10 19.57 12.12
C ARG A 634 -3.01 19.45 13.34
N MET A 635 -3.89 20.41 13.54
CA MET A 635 -4.85 20.40 14.65
C MET A 635 -5.77 19.18 14.56
N LEU A 636 -6.34 18.90 13.38
CA LEU A 636 -7.21 17.75 13.14
C LEU A 636 -6.49 16.43 13.49
N ARG A 637 -5.25 16.25 13.04
CA ARG A 637 -4.46 15.05 13.32
C ARG A 637 -4.15 14.88 14.80
N ARG A 638 -3.74 15.95 15.46
CA ARG A 638 -3.44 15.91 16.90
C ARG A 638 -4.66 15.51 17.72
N GLU A 639 -5.83 16.07 17.41
CA GLU A 639 -7.06 15.74 18.13
C GLU A 639 -7.54 14.31 17.81
N HIS A 640 -7.43 13.89 16.56
CA HIS A 640 -7.70 12.51 16.17
C HIS A 640 -6.83 11.53 16.95
N HIS A 641 -5.51 11.73 16.97
CA HIS A 641 -4.59 10.87 17.70
C HIS A 641 -4.80 10.92 19.21
N ALA A 642 -5.16 12.06 19.75
CA ALA A 642 -5.52 12.21 21.16
C ALA A 642 -6.76 11.39 21.54
N CYS A 643 -7.83 11.46 20.74
CA CYS A 643 -9.04 10.67 20.95
C CYS A 643 -8.77 9.16 20.78
N LEU A 644 -8.05 8.78 19.71
CA LEU A 644 -7.67 7.39 19.45
C LEU A 644 -6.86 6.80 20.62
N PHE A 645 -5.93 7.57 21.17
CA PHE A 645 -5.11 7.13 22.30
C PHE A 645 -5.93 6.96 23.59
N ARG A 646 -6.90 7.84 23.85
CA ARG A 646 -7.82 7.66 25.00
C ARG A 646 -8.63 6.38 24.89
N ILE A 647 -9.17 6.08 23.70
CA ILE A 647 -9.87 4.80 23.45
C ILE A 647 -8.93 3.63 23.70
N LEU A 648 -7.69 3.69 23.18
CA LEU A 648 -6.69 2.64 23.38
C LEU A 648 -6.32 2.43 24.84
N ALA A 649 -6.12 3.50 25.59
CA ALA A 649 -5.79 3.40 27.02
C ALA A 649 -6.93 2.75 27.82
N ALA A 650 -8.18 3.12 27.53
CA ALA A 650 -9.35 2.52 28.16
C ALA A 650 -9.54 1.04 27.80
N ASP A 651 -9.27 0.68 26.56
CA ASP A 651 -9.28 -0.71 26.07
C ASP A 651 -8.23 -1.55 26.80
N LEU A 652 -6.97 -1.12 26.80
CA LEU A 652 -5.88 -1.85 27.46
C LEU A 652 -6.06 -1.97 28.97
N ASN A 653 -6.77 -1.01 29.58
CA ASN A 653 -7.17 -1.06 31.00
C ASN A 653 -8.45 -1.88 31.25
N GLY A 654 -9.08 -2.44 30.20
CA GLY A 654 -10.30 -3.27 30.31
C GLY A 654 -11.54 -2.51 30.72
N GLN A 655 -11.61 -1.19 30.50
CA GLN A 655 -12.72 -0.32 30.92
C GLN A 655 -13.88 -0.34 29.92
N ILE A 656 -13.67 -0.76 28.69
CA ILE A 656 -14.65 -0.77 27.61
C ILE A 656 -14.68 -2.11 26.87
N SER A 657 -15.87 -2.49 26.40
CA SER A 657 -16.09 -3.72 25.63
C SER A 657 -15.63 -3.58 24.16
N ILE A 658 -15.49 -4.72 23.46
CA ILE A 658 -15.09 -4.70 22.02
C ILE A 658 -16.12 -4.00 21.12
N GLU A 659 -17.40 -4.06 21.48
CA GLU A 659 -18.48 -3.36 20.82
C GLU A 659 -18.32 -1.84 21.01
N GLU A 660 -18.09 -1.40 22.23
CA GLU A 660 -17.88 0.01 22.58
C GLU A 660 -16.63 0.59 21.92
N ILE A 661 -15.53 -0.17 21.87
CA ILE A 661 -14.32 0.24 21.15
C ILE A 661 -14.64 0.49 19.68
N SER A 662 -15.38 -0.42 19.04
CA SER A 662 -15.73 -0.32 17.63
C SER A 662 -16.68 0.84 17.34
N ASP A 663 -17.63 1.12 18.24
CA ASP A 663 -18.52 2.27 18.13
C ASP A 663 -17.72 3.58 18.24
N ASP A 664 -16.87 3.73 19.28
CA ASP A 664 -16.08 4.95 19.49
C ASP A 664 -15.10 5.21 18.34
N LEU A 665 -14.46 4.16 17.80
CA LEU A 665 -13.60 4.29 16.61
C LEU A 665 -14.39 4.70 15.36
N SER A 666 -15.62 4.21 15.21
CA SER A 666 -16.49 4.56 14.08
C SER A 666 -17.04 5.98 14.19
N GLU A 667 -17.39 6.43 15.40
CA GLU A 667 -17.79 7.80 15.68
C GLU A 667 -16.64 8.79 15.44
N LEU A 668 -15.41 8.42 15.84
CA LEU A 668 -14.21 9.23 15.58
C LEU A 668 -13.98 9.38 14.06
N ALA A 669 -14.06 8.28 13.30
CA ALA A 669 -13.89 8.31 11.85
C ALA A 669 -14.98 9.17 11.17
N GLN A 670 -16.23 9.04 11.60
CA GLN A 670 -17.33 9.85 11.10
C GLN A 670 -17.15 11.34 11.40
N GLY A 671 -16.68 11.68 12.61
CA GLY A 671 -16.38 13.07 13.00
C GLY A 671 -15.26 13.67 12.14
N VAL A 672 -14.19 12.91 11.87
CA VAL A 672 -13.10 13.34 10.98
C VAL A 672 -13.61 13.60 9.57
N LEU A 673 -14.40 12.68 8.99
CA LEU A 673 -14.97 12.84 7.66
C LEU A 673 -15.87 14.08 7.57
N SER A 674 -16.73 14.30 8.56
CA SER A 674 -17.64 15.46 8.60
C SER A 674 -16.86 16.77 8.61
N VAL A 675 -15.90 16.90 9.52
CA VAL A 675 -15.06 18.12 9.63
C VAL A 675 -14.29 18.39 8.35
N CYS A 676 -13.70 17.36 7.74
CA CYS A 676 -12.99 17.51 6.47
C CYS A 676 -13.89 17.98 5.34
N VAL A 677 -15.11 17.44 5.24
CA VAL A 677 -16.10 17.86 4.21
C VAL A 677 -16.50 19.32 4.44
N ASP A 678 -16.86 19.70 5.67
CA ASP A 678 -17.31 21.05 5.99
C ASP A 678 -16.22 22.09 5.71
N TRP A 679 -14.99 21.86 6.19
CA TRP A 679 -13.88 22.78 5.98
C TRP A 679 -13.44 22.90 4.52
N LEU A 680 -13.44 21.77 3.78
CA LEU A 680 -13.12 21.80 2.35
C LEU A 680 -14.21 22.49 1.53
N TRP A 681 -15.47 22.31 1.90
CA TRP A 681 -16.60 22.97 1.24
C TRP A 681 -16.56 24.48 1.45
N GLU A 682 -16.33 24.93 2.68
CA GLU A 682 -16.10 26.34 3.00
C GLU A 682 -15.01 26.94 2.10
N ARG A 683 -13.87 26.26 1.96
CA ARG A 683 -12.75 26.73 1.12
C ARG A 683 -13.08 26.81 -0.37
N ILE A 684 -13.86 25.85 -0.88
CA ILE A 684 -14.23 25.84 -2.29
C ILE A 684 -15.20 26.98 -2.60
N ASN A 685 -16.14 27.27 -1.72
CA ASN A 685 -17.15 28.29 -1.90
C ASN A 685 -16.61 29.72 -1.74
N THR A 686 -15.61 29.95 -0.91
CA THR A 686 -15.00 31.27 -0.75
C THR A 686 -14.22 31.72 -1.99
N SER A 687 -13.78 30.81 -2.83
CA SER A 687 -13.06 31.11 -4.08
C SER A 687 -13.98 31.46 -5.27
N GLN A 688 -15.31 31.41 -5.11
CA GLN A 688 -16.29 31.71 -6.18
C GLN A 688 -17.43 32.58 -5.65
N THR A 689 -18.02 33.42 -6.54
CA THR A 689 -19.20 34.26 -6.29
C THR A 689 -20.51 33.46 -6.18
N VAL A 690 -20.56 32.45 -5.32
CA VAL A 690 -21.76 31.62 -5.10
C VAL A 690 -22.59 32.23 -3.97
N PRO A 691 -23.93 32.29 -4.08
CA PRO A 691 -24.79 32.77 -3.00
C PRO A 691 -24.55 31.98 -1.70
N ARG A 692 -24.39 32.69 -0.58
CA ARG A 692 -24.13 32.11 0.77
C ARG A 692 -25.26 31.21 1.33
N GLU A 693 -26.30 30.95 0.57
CA GLU A 693 -27.50 30.23 1.04
C GLU A 693 -27.33 28.70 1.10
N LEU A 694 -26.34 28.12 0.43
CA LEU A 694 -26.06 26.67 0.51
C LEU A 694 -24.90 26.37 1.45
N ASN A 695 -25.20 26.29 2.74
CA ASN A 695 -24.20 25.97 3.77
C ASN A 695 -23.71 24.51 3.74
N ASN A 696 -24.40 23.60 3.07
CA ASN A 696 -24.09 22.18 3.08
C ASN A 696 -23.68 21.68 1.69
N PRO A 697 -22.61 20.89 1.56
CA PRO A 697 -22.18 20.31 0.28
C PRO A 697 -23.22 19.29 -0.22
N PRO A 698 -23.54 19.28 -1.53
CA PRO A 698 -24.43 18.28 -2.13
C PRO A 698 -23.72 16.93 -2.30
N LEU A 699 -22.95 16.51 -1.29
CA LEU A 699 -22.17 15.29 -1.25
C LEU A 699 -22.62 14.42 -0.08
N ALA A 700 -22.75 13.13 -0.31
CA ALA A 700 -22.97 12.12 0.70
C ALA A 700 -21.79 11.16 0.77
N ILE A 701 -21.39 10.77 1.98
CA ILE A 701 -20.41 9.72 2.24
C ILE A 701 -21.14 8.52 2.83
N ILE A 702 -21.05 7.41 2.14
CA ILE A 702 -21.62 6.13 2.55
C ILE A 702 -20.47 5.25 3.02
N GLY A 703 -20.50 4.86 4.30
CA GLY A 703 -19.56 3.89 4.87
C GLY A 703 -20.01 2.46 4.56
N TYR A 704 -19.10 1.65 4.09
CA TYR A 704 -19.28 0.22 3.84
C TYR A 704 -18.43 -0.62 4.78
N GLY A 705 -18.44 -1.91 4.59
CA GLY A 705 -17.58 -2.86 5.31
C GLY A 705 -17.66 -2.71 6.84
N LYS A 706 -16.52 -2.66 7.51
CA LYS A 706 -16.44 -2.52 8.97
C LYS A 706 -16.88 -1.13 9.46
N PHE A 707 -16.57 -0.10 8.69
CA PHE A 707 -16.99 1.26 9.02
C PHE A 707 -18.51 1.42 8.93
N GLY A 708 -19.11 0.88 7.88
CA GLY A 708 -20.56 0.89 7.70
C GLY A 708 -21.31 0.17 8.82
N SER A 709 -20.83 -1.01 9.25
CA SER A 709 -21.46 -1.80 10.32
C SER A 709 -21.06 -1.40 11.74
N LYS A 710 -20.33 -0.31 11.94
CA LYS A 710 -19.76 0.09 13.24
C LYS A 710 -18.94 -1.03 13.90
N GLU A 711 -18.16 -1.76 13.11
CA GLU A 711 -17.26 -2.81 13.57
C GLU A 711 -15.78 -2.45 13.35
N LEU A 712 -15.44 -1.16 13.35
CA LEU A 712 -14.09 -0.66 13.09
C LEU A 712 -13.10 -1.11 14.18
N GLY A 713 -11.86 -1.37 13.81
CA GLY A 713 -10.77 -1.66 14.74
C GLY A 713 -9.57 -0.74 14.49
N TYR A 714 -8.60 -0.73 15.42
CA TYR A 714 -7.39 0.08 15.26
C TYR A 714 -6.70 -0.17 13.92
N GLY A 715 -6.30 0.93 13.22
CA GLY A 715 -5.63 0.87 11.94
C GLY A 715 -6.44 0.16 10.84
N SER A 716 -7.77 0.17 10.93
CA SER A 716 -8.64 -0.25 9.83
C SER A 716 -8.72 0.84 8.78
N ASP A 717 -8.74 0.43 7.52
CA ASP A 717 -9.14 1.25 6.38
C ASP A 717 -10.64 1.60 6.44
N LEU A 718 -11.00 2.69 5.76
CA LEU A 718 -12.39 3.11 5.59
C LEU A 718 -12.87 2.72 4.20
N ASP A 719 -13.83 1.81 4.14
CA ASP A 719 -14.56 1.48 2.90
C ASP A 719 -15.59 2.59 2.63
N LEU A 720 -15.39 3.41 1.58
CA LEU A 720 -16.23 4.57 1.31
C LEU A 720 -16.80 4.56 -0.11
N VAL A 721 -18.06 4.97 -0.23
CA VAL A 721 -18.69 5.33 -1.50
C VAL A 721 -19.15 6.79 -1.41
N LEU A 722 -18.78 7.59 -2.40
CA LEU A 722 -19.11 9.01 -2.47
C LEU A 722 -20.23 9.21 -3.49
N LEU A 723 -21.33 9.82 -3.05
CA LEU A 723 -22.49 10.11 -3.88
C LEU A 723 -22.76 11.61 -3.88
N TYR A 724 -23.29 12.14 -4.99
CA TYR A 724 -23.68 13.54 -5.08
C TYR A 724 -25.11 13.71 -5.62
N ASP A 725 -25.71 14.85 -5.29
CA ASP A 725 -27.03 15.22 -5.79
C ASP A 725 -26.92 15.81 -7.21
N GLU A 726 -27.40 15.08 -8.19
CA GLU A 726 -27.42 15.50 -9.59
C GLU A 726 -28.32 16.69 -9.89
N ASN A 727 -29.25 17.03 -8.99
CA ASN A 727 -30.11 18.21 -9.14
C ASN A 727 -29.34 19.51 -8.90
N GLU A 728 -28.24 19.45 -8.21
CA GLU A 728 -27.35 20.58 -7.90
C GLU A 728 -26.31 20.78 -9.03
N ILE A 729 -26.78 20.96 -10.27
CA ILE A 729 -25.93 21.04 -11.50
C ILE A 729 -24.83 22.12 -11.37
N GLN A 730 -25.11 23.21 -10.67
CA GLN A 730 -24.19 24.32 -10.44
C GLN A 730 -22.88 23.91 -9.71
N PHE A 731 -22.87 22.77 -9.02
CA PHE A 731 -21.72 22.27 -8.29
C PHE A 731 -21.06 21.05 -8.96
N ALA A 732 -21.44 20.70 -10.17
CA ALA A 732 -20.93 19.50 -10.86
C ALA A 732 -19.40 19.46 -10.99
N GLU A 733 -18.72 20.61 -11.13
CA GLU A 733 -17.26 20.71 -11.20
C GLU A 733 -16.59 20.69 -9.81
N GLN A 734 -17.26 21.23 -8.79
CA GLN A 734 -16.72 21.34 -7.44
C GLN A 734 -16.75 20.00 -6.70
N ILE A 735 -17.72 19.14 -6.94
CA ILE A 735 -17.90 17.88 -6.24
C ILE A 735 -16.71 16.90 -6.46
N PRO A 736 -16.24 16.65 -7.69
CA PRO A 736 -15.06 15.82 -7.90
C PRO A 736 -13.78 16.42 -7.28
N LEU A 737 -13.68 17.75 -7.22
CA LEU A 737 -12.59 18.45 -6.57
C LEU A 737 -12.64 18.25 -5.05
N LEU A 738 -13.83 18.42 -4.44
CA LEU A 738 -14.07 18.18 -3.02
C LEU A 738 -13.68 16.74 -2.64
N ALA A 739 -14.18 15.76 -3.40
CA ALA A 739 -13.90 14.36 -3.13
C ALA A 739 -12.40 14.03 -3.19
N ARG A 740 -11.69 14.53 -4.20
CA ARG A 740 -10.24 14.34 -4.32
C ARG A 740 -9.46 14.98 -3.18
N ARG A 741 -9.83 16.21 -2.79
CA ARG A 741 -9.20 16.88 -1.67
C ARG A 741 -9.50 16.17 -0.35
N LEU A 742 -10.72 15.72 -0.14
CA LEU A 742 -11.11 14.94 1.04
C LEU A 742 -10.22 13.71 1.20
N ILE A 743 -10.08 12.92 0.16
CA ILE A 743 -9.21 11.73 0.19
C ILE A 743 -7.76 12.14 0.48
N SER A 744 -7.26 13.20 -0.18
CA SER A 744 -5.92 13.70 0.06
C SER A 744 -5.72 14.13 1.53
N TRP A 745 -6.65 14.87 2.11
CA TRP A 745 -6.56 15.34 3.49
C TRP A 745 -6.51 14.19 4.50
N ILE A 746 -7.26 13.11 4.23
CA ILE A 746 -7.33 11.95 5.11
C ILE A 746 -6.11 11.04 4.97
N THR A 747 -5.62 10.81 3.74
CA THR A 747 -4.57 9.82 3.47
C THR A 747 -3.15 10.37 3.54
N VAL A 748 -2.96 11.69 3.42
CA VAL A 748 -1.63 12.32 3.43
C VAL A 748 -0.99 12.19 4.81
N LYS A 749 0.24 11.68 4.85
CA LYS A 749 1.08 11.63 6.07
C LYS A 749 1.80 12.95 6.25
N THR A 750 1.68 13.53 7.44
CA THR A 750 2.39 14.75 7.85
C THR A 750 3.32 14.45 9.03
N SER A 751 4.05 15.48 9.51
CA SER A 751 4.83 15.36 10.74
C SER A 751 3.98 15.04 11.99
N ASP A 752 2.70 15.40 11.96
CA ASP A 752 1.73 15.11 13.03
C ASP A 752 0.92 13.83 12.77
N GLY A 753 1.28 13.04 11.75
CA GLY A 753 0.72 11.73 11.46
C GLY A 753 -0.20 11.66 10.25
N ASP A 754 -0.88 10.52 10.15
CA ASP A 754 -1.93 10.21 9.18
C ASP A 754 -3.28 10.04 9.89
N LEU A 755 -4.37 10.02 9.13
CA LEU A 755 -5.70 9.77 9.70
C LEU A 755 -6.15 8.34 9.37
N TYR A 756 -6.55 8.09 8.13
CA TYR A 756 -7.05 6.78 7.69
C TYR A 756 -6.55 6.42 6.30
N GLU A 757 -6.43 5.14 6.03
CA GLU A 757 -6.39 4.62 4.67
C GLU A 757 -7.83 4.50 4.14
N ILE A 758 -8.05 4.80 2.84
CA ILE A 758 -9.37 4.78 2.23
C ILE A 758 -9.40 3.70 1.15
N ASP A 759 -10.43 2.85 1.21
CA ASP A 759 -10.77 1.90 0.14
C ASP A 759 -12.09 2.33 -0.52
N ASN A 760 -12.02 2.57 -1.84
CA ASN A 760 -13.17 2.95 -2.66
C ASN A 760 -13.54 1.83 -3.65
N ALA A 761 -13.09 0.59 -3.45
CA ALA A 761 -13.33 -0.52 -4.37
C ALA A 761 -14.80 -0.93 -4.47
N LEU A 762 -15.62 -0.60 -3.46
CA LEU A 762 -17.06 -0.91 -3.41
C LEU A 762 -17.96 0.10 -4.13
N ARG A 763 -17.39 1.13 -4.80
CA ARG A 763 -18.15 2.05 -5.64
C ARG A 763 -18.66 1.36 -6.91
N PRO A 764 -19.75 1.87 -7.56
CA PRO A 764 -20.24 1.32 -8.82
C PRO A 764 -19.12 1.13 -9.85
N ASN A 765 -19.05 -0.04 -10.47
CA ASN A 765 -17.99 -0.48 -11.38
C ASN A 765 -16.59 -0.62 -10.71
N GLY A 766 -16.49 -0.65 -9.40
CA GLY A 766 -15.25 -0.87 -8.68
C GLY A 766 -14.18 0.17 -9.00
N SER A 767 -12.92 -0.25 -9.11
CA SER A 767 -11.77 0.64 -9.39
C SER A 767 -11.83 1.31 -10.78
N ALA A 768 -12.62 0.80 -11.71
CA ALA A 768 -12.85 1.39 -13.04
C ALA A 768 -13.96 2.47 -13.04
N GLY A 769 -14.77 2.55 -11.97
CA GLY A 769 -15.85 3.52 -11.83
C GLY A 769 -15.39 4.93 -11.45
N LEU A 770 -16.29 5.91 -11.60
CA LEU A 770 -16.04 7.28 -11.16
C LEU A 770 -15.78 7.33 -9.66
N LEU A 771 -14.94 8.26 -9.21
CA LEU A 771 -14.66 8.46 -7.78
C LEU A 771 -15.91 8.88 -7.00
N VAL A 772 -16.76 9.71 -7.62
CA VAL A 772 -18.04 10.16 -7.10
C VAL A 772 -19.11 9.83 -8.12
N SER A 773 -20.20 9.19 -7.70
CA SER A 773 -21.33 8.85 -8.55
C SER A 773 -22.54 9.71 -8.20
N SER A 774 -23.41 10.01 -9.18
CA SER A 774 -24.71 10.62 -8.86
C SER A 774 -25.61 9.62 -8.12
N PHE A 775 -26.52 10.11 -7.30
CA PHE A 775 -27.54 9.25 -6.68
C PHE A 775 -28.39 8.50 -7.72
N GLU A 776 -28.74 9.15 -8.83
CA GLU A 776 -29.48 8.49 -9.93
C GLU A 776 -28.67 7.32 -10.52
N SER A 777 -27.39 7.54 -10.83
CA SER A 777 -26.51 6.49 -11.37
C SER A 777 -26.34 5.35 -10.38
N PHE A 778 -26.13 5.66 -9.10
CA PHE A 778 -26.04 4.66 -8.03
C PHE A 778 -27.33 3.86 -7.88
N GLU A 779 -28.49 4.52 -7.90
CA GLU A 779 -29.80 3.88 -7.82
C GLU A 779 -30.04 2.92 -8.99
N ARG A 780 -29.80 3.38 -10.24
CA ARG A 780 -29.94 2.55 -11.45
C ARG A 780 -29.04 1.31 -11.38
N TYR A 781 -27.77 1.52 -10.94
CA TYR A 781 -26.79 0.44 -10.80
C TYR A 781 -27.26 -0.59 -9.76
N GLN A 782 -27.64 -0.15 -8.57
CA GLN A 782 -28.05 -1.03 -7.47
C GLN A 782 -29.39 -1.73 -7.75
N ARG A 783 -30.34 -1.07 -8.42
CA ARG A 783 -31.64 -1.68 -8.81
C ARG A 783 -31.50 -2.63 -10.00
N GLN A 784 -30.34 -2.71 -10.62
CA GLN A 784 -30.06 -3.57 -11.79
C GLN A 784 -30.91 -3.17 -13.02
N LEU A 785 -30.98 -1.87 -13.32
CA LEU A 785 -31.73 -1.33 -14.44
C LEU A 785 -30.90 -1.23 -15.74
N ASP A 786 -29.58 -1.28 -15.63
CA ASP A 786 -28.63 -1.16 -16.74
C ASP A 786 -27.96 -2.51 -17.07
N GLN A 787 -27.35 -2.61 -18.26
CA GLN A 787 -26.60 -3.82 -18.66
C GLN A 787 -25.40 -4.09 -17.76
N ASN A 788 -24.76 -3.03 -17.24
CA ASN A 788 -23.67 -3.10 -16.27
C ASN A 788 -24.23 -2.75 -14.88
N SER A 789 -24.62 -3.75 -14.13
CA SER A 789 -25.41 -3.62 -12.89
C SER A 789 -24.73 -4.32 -11.73
N ALA A 790 -25.14 -3.97 -10.50
CA ALA A 790 -24.62 -4.54 -9.27
C ALA A 790 -24.80 -6.07 -9.23
N TRP A 791 -23.75 -6.75 -8.81
CA TRP A 791 -23.73 -8.19 -8.57
C TRP A 791 -24.31 -8.52 -7.18
N THR A 792 -24.69 -9.75 -6.97
CA THR A 792 -25.20 -10.21 -5.65
C THR A 792 -24.22 -9.93 -4.50
N TRP A 793 -22.91 -10.06 -4.73
CA TRP A 793 -21.92 -9.76 -3.71
C TRP A 793 -21.85 -8.25 -3.35
N GLU A 794 -22.21 -7.34 -4.28
CA GLU A 794 -22.33 -5.91 -4.00
C GLU A 794 -23.59 -5.62 -3.17
N HIS A 795 -24.68 -6.34 -3.41
CA HIS A 795 -25.85 -6.29 -2.53
C HIS A 795 -25.53 -6.87 -1.13
N GLN A 796 -24.66 -7.89 -1.02
CA GLN A 796 -24.16 -8.33 0.28
C GLN A 796 -23.37 -7.21 0.98
N ALA A 797 -22.51 -6.48 0.27
CA ALA A 797 -21.82 -5.32 0.82
C ALA A 797 -22.80 -4.21 1.23
N LEU A 798 -23.87 -3.99 0.47
CA LEU A 798 -24.90 -2.98 0.75
C LEU A 798 -25.68 -3.27 2.04
N THR A 799 -25.77 -4.54 2.49
CA THR A 799 -26.39 -4.86 3.81
C THR A 799 -25.73 -4.13 4.97
N ARG A 800 -24.41 -3.89 4.87
CA ARG A 800 -23.59 -3.22 5.87
C ARG A 800 -23.38 -1.74 5.61
N ALA A 801 -23.94 -1.20 4.53
CA ALA A 801 -23.79 0.19 4.16
C ALA A 801 -24.56 1.12 5.11
N ARG A 802 -23.95 2.26 5.45
CA ARG A 802 -24.50 3.26 6.36
C ARG A 802 -24.23 4.68 5.83
N PHE A 803 -25.21 5.54 5.91
CA PHE A 803 -25.02 6.96 5.67
C PHE A 803 -24.20 7.59 6.81
N CYS A 804 -23.08 8.22 6.48
CA CYS A 804 -22.14 8.76 7.45
C CYS A 804 -22.10 10.29 7.46
N VAL A 805 -22.02 10.94 6.29
CA VAL A 805 -21.91 12.39 6.14
C VAL A 805 -22.80 12.88 5.01
N GLY A 806 -23.43 14.03 5.17
CA GLY A 806 -24.28 14.69 4.18
C GLY A 806 -25.58 15.23 4.79
N THR A 807 -26.47 15.79 3.95
CA THR A 807 -27.73 16.37 4.39
C THR A 807 -28.80 15.31 4.73
N SER A 808 -29.81 15.70 5.51
CA SER A 808 -30.92 14.80 5.86
C SER A 808 -31.69 14.30 4.62
N SER A 809 -31.84 15.13 3.60
CA SER A 809 -32.50 14.76 2.34
C SER A 809 -31.73 13.67 1.58
N LEU A 810 -30.41 13.78 1.52
CA LEU A 810 -29.56 12.76 0.91
C LEU A 810 -29.55 11.46 1.72
N LYS A 811 -29.64 11.57 3.05
CA LYS A 811 -29.79 10.40 3.93
C LYS A 811 -31.08 9.66 3.63
N GLU A 812 -32.23 10.35 3.60
CA GLU A 812 -33.53 9.76 3.29
C GLU A 812 -33.54 9.09 1.92
N ARG A 813 -32.94 9.75 0.92
CA ARG A 813 -32.80 9.20 -0.44
C ARG A 813 -31.96 7.92 -0.44
N PHE A 814 -30.81 7.90 0.25
CA PHE A 814 -29.95 6.73 0.36
C PHE A 814 -30.68 5.57 1.06
N GLU A 815 -31.30 5.84 2.21
CA GLU A 815 -32.00 4.79 2.97
C GLU A 815 -33.16 4.20 2.18
N LYS A 816 -33.87 5.02 1.41
CA LYS A 816 -34.92 4.53 0.49
C LYS A 816 -34.36 3.60 -0.57
N ILE A 817 -33.28 4.00 -1.24
CA ILE A 817 -32.61 3.14 -2.25
C ILE A 817 -32.14 1.84 -1.61
N ARG A 818 -31.47 1.93 -0.45
CA ARG A 818 -30.96 0.77 0.29
C ARG A 818 -32.11 -0.17 0.69
N HIS A 819 -33.17 0.38 1.24
CA HIS A 819 -34.36 -0.38 1.63
C HIS A 819 -34.97 -1.11 0.43
N ASP A 820 -35.23 -0.41 -0.68
CA ASP A 820 -35.85 -0.98 -1.85
C ASP A 820 -35.00 -2.09 -2.52
N VAL A 821 -33.66 -1.93 -2.49
CA VAL A 821 -32.75 -2.95 -3.02
C VAL A 821 -32.68 -4.16 -2.11
N LEU A 822 -32.61 -3.98 -0.78
CA LEU A 822 -32.49 -5.10 0.16
C LEU A 822 -33.82 -5.87 0.31
N SER A 823 -34.97 -5.18 0.27
CA SER A 823 -36.29 -5.80 0.35
C SER A 823 -36.76 -6.44 -0.97
N LYS A 824 -35.99 -6.30 -2.08
CA LYS A 824 -36.31 -6.93 -3.35
C LYS A 824 -36.45 -8.45 -3.20
N ARG A 825 -37.59 -9.02 -3.62
CA ARG A 825 -37.81 -10.47 -3.61
C ARG A 825 -36.81 -11.20 -4.51
N ARG A 826 -36.12 -12.19 -3.95
CA ARG A 826 -35.09 -12.99 -4.65
C ARG A 826 -35.48 -14.46 -4.65
N THR A 827 -35.03 -15.21 -5.65
CA THR A 827 -35.18 -16.67 -5.67
C THR A 827 -34.18 -17.28 -4.70
N SER A 828 -34.67 -17.89 -3.62
CA SER A 828 -33.82 -18.40 -2.51
C SER A 828 -32.73 -19.35 -2.95
N SER A 829 -33.03 -20.32 -3.87
CA SER A 829 -32.04 -21.28 -4.36
C SER A 829 -30.92 -20.63 -5.18
N LYS A 830 -31.24 -19.63 -6.01
CA LYS A 830 -30.25 -18.88 -6.79
C LYS A 830 -29.37 -18.04 -5.87
N LEU A 831 -29.96 -17.30 -4.94
CA LEU A 831 -29.23 -16.49 -3.97
C LEU A 831 -28.29 -17.33 -3.10
N LEU A 832 -28.77 -18.47 -2.63
CA LEU A 832 -27.99 -19.40 -1.81
C LEU A 832 -26.76 -19.89 -2.57
N ASN A 833 -26.91 -20.30 -3.82
CA ASN A 833 -25.78 -20.74 -4.66
C ASN A 833 -24.77 -19.61 -4.91
N GLU A 834 -25.24 -18.39 -5.22
CA GLU A 834 -24.36 -17.24 -5.46
C GLU A 834 -23.54 -16.87 -4.22
N VAL A 835 -24.17 -16.86 -3.04
CA VAL A 835 -23.51 -16.59 -1.74
C VAL A 835 -22.49 -17.69 -1.42
N PHE A 836 -22.87 -18.96 -1.63
CA PHE A 836 -22.00 -20.12 -1.41
C PHE A 836 -20.76 -20.07 -2.31
N GLU A 837 -20.94 -19.88 -3.61
CA GLU A 837 -19.83 -19.82 -4.58
C GLU A 837 -18.90 -18.61 -4.31
N MET A 838 -19.44 -17.47 -3.87
CA MET A 838 -18.62 -16.32 -3.48
C MET A 838 -17.80 -16.63 -2.23
N ARG A 839 -18.38 -17.27 -1.22
CA ARG A 839 -17.67 -17.69 -0.01
C ARG A 839 -16.57 -18.70 -0.33
N LYS A 840 -16.86 -19.66 -1.22
CA LYS A 840 -15.92 -20.65 -1.73
C LYS A 840 -14.74 -19.99 -2.49
N LYS A 841 -15.01 -19.04 -3.40
CA LYS A 841 -13.96 -18.25 -4.08
C LYS A 841 -13.07 -17.53 -3.09
N LEU A 842 -13.65 -16.90 -2.07
CA LEU A 842 -12.91 -16.19 -1.04
C LEU A 842 -12.01 -17.14 -0.24
N TRP A 843 -12.46 -18.37 0.04
CA TRP A 843 -11.64 -19.38 0.67
C TRP A 843 -10.42 -19.75 -0.19
N PHE A 844 -10.63 -20.08 -1.45
CA PHE A 844 -9.55 -20.49 -2.35
C PHE A 844 -8.59 -19.38 -2.76
N SER A 845 -9.00 -18.10 -2.64
CA SER A 845 -8.12 -16.96 -2.91
C SER A 845 -7.04 -16.77 -1.83
N HIS A 846 -7.26 -17.33 -0.63
CA HIS A 846 -6.31 -17.23 0.47
C HIS A 846 -5.49 -18.52 0.59
N LYS A 847 -4.16 -18.41 0.52
CA LYS A 847 -3.25 -19.55 0.70
C LYS A 847 -3.14 -19.88 2.19
N TYR A 848 -3.61 -21.04 2.60
CA TYR A 848 -3.50 -21.52 3.98
C TYR A 848 -2.33 -22.49 4.17
N LYS A 849 -1.71 -22.42 5.35
CA LYS A 849 -0.78 -23.46 5.79
C LYS A 849 -1.61 -24.62 6.34
N PRO A 850 -1.36 -25.86 5.91
CA PRO A 850 -2.07 -27.02 6.46
C PRO A 850 -1.91 -27.11 7.99
N GLY A 851 -3.00 -27.35 8.68
CA GLY A 851 -3.01 -27.48 10.16
C GLY A 851 -3.13 -26.19 10.95
N ILE A 852 -3.18 -25.01 10.30
CA ILE A 852 -3.39 -23.72 10.99
C ILE A 852 -4.79 -23.22 10.69
N PHE A 853 -5.57 -22.95 11.74
CA PHE A 853 -6.89 -22.36 11.64
C PHE A 853 -6.78 -20.83 11.64
N ASN A 854 -7.25 -20.20 10.57
CA ASN A 854 -7.37 -18.74 10.50
C ASN A 854 -8.77 -18.34 10.99
N GLY A 855 -8.84 -17.61 12.11
CA GLY A 855 -10.11 -17.24 12.75
C GLY A 855 -11.04 -16.36 11.92
N LYS A 856 -10.51 -15.71 10.85
CA LYS A 856 -11.32 -14.91 9.93
C LYS A 856 -11.86 -15.73 8.76
N TYR A 857 -11.01 -16.47 8.07
CA TYR A 857 -11.33 -17.08 6.77
C TYR A 857 -11.65 -18.56 6.81
N SER A 858 -11.11 -19.31 7.80
CA SER A 858 -11.35 -20.76 7.88
C SER A 858 -12.83 -21.11 8.08
N PRO A 859 -13.29 -22.29 7.63
CA PRO A 859 -14.65 -22.79 7.94
C PRO A 859 -14.93 -22.77 9.44
N GLY A 860 -16.02 -22.15 9.86
CA GLY A 860 -16.31 -21.84 11.26
C GLY A 860 -15.66 -20.54 11.76
N GLY A 861 -15.08 -19.73 10.87
CA GLY A 861 -14.53 -18.41 11.19
C GLY A 861 -15.54 -17.27 11.05
N MET A 862 -15.04 -16.05 11.24
CA MET A 862 -15.88 -14.83 11.30
C MET A 862 -16.66 -14.60 10.00
N ILE A 863 -16.05 -14.85 8.84
CA ILE A 863 -16.67 -14.63 7.53
C ILE A 863 -17.90 -15.49 7.32
N ASP A 864 -17.96 -16.70 7.88
CA ASP A 864 -19.15 -17.54 7.76
C ASP A 864 -20.36 -16.88 8.42
N VAL A 865 -20.17 -16.26 9.59
CA VAL A 865 -21.22 -15.47 10.25
C VAL A 865 -21.65 -14.29 9.39
N GLU A 866 -20.69 -13.53 8.85
CA GLU A 866 -20.98 -12.37 7.99
C GLU A 866 -21.78 -12.78 6.75
N PHE A 867 -21.43 -13.89 6.09
CA PHE A 867 -22.12 -14.39 4.89
C PHE A 867 -23.52 -14.92 5.21
N VAL A 868 -23.69 -15.63 6.34
CA VAL A 868 -25.02 -16.08 6.77
C VAL A 868 -25.93 -14.89 7.08
N VAL A 869 -25.44 -13.88 7.81
CA VAL A 869 -26.23 -12.67 8.11
C VAL A 869 -26.63 -11.93 6.83
N GLN A 870 -25.70 -11.75 5.90
CA GLN A 870 -25.96 -11.12 4.61
C GLN A 870 -26.98 -11.91 3.79
N TYR A 871 -26.87 -13.25 3.76
CA TYR A 871 -27.86 -14.13 3.14
C TYR A 871 -29.24 -13.96 3.76
N LEU A 872 -29.32 -13.97 5.08
CA LEU A 872 -30.60 -13.83 5.83
C LEU A 872 -31.29 -12.51 5.52
N ILE A 873 -30.55 -11.41 5.44
CA ILE A 873 -31.09 -10.09 5.07
C ILE A 873 -31.63 -10.17 3.65
N LEU A 874 -30.82 -10.59 2.68
CA LEU A 874 -31.21 -10.60 1.26
C LEU A 874 -32.34 -11.59 0.94
N ALA A 875 -32.48 -12.65 1.70
CA ALA A 875 -33.53 -13.66 1.53
C ALA A 875 -34.86 -13.28 2.18
N ASN A 876 -34.82 -12.56 3.33
CA ASN A 876 -36.02 -12.41 4.19
C ASN A 876 -36.44 -10.96 4.42
N ALA A 877 -35.66 -9.95 4.04
CA ALA A 877 -35.96 -8.55 4.29
C ALA A 877 -37.31 -8.08 3.67
N ASN A 878 -37.77 -8.76 2.61
CA ASN A 878 -39.07 -8.50 1.99
C ASN A 878 -40.27 -8.89 2.87
N GLN A 879 -40.05 -9.73 3.89
CA GLN A 879 -41.09 -10.18 4.85
C GLN A 879 -40.80 -9.67 6.26
N CYS A 880 -39.54 -9.34 6.57
CA CYS A 880 -39.07 -8.92 7.87
C CYS A 880 -38.16 -7.68 7.71
N GLU A 881 -38.77 -6.50 7.64
CA GLU A 881 -38.07 -5.23 7.42
C GLU A 881 -37.06 -4.89 8.51
N ASP A 882 -37.27 -5.38 9.76
CA ASP A 882 -36.34 -5.17 10.87
C ASP A 882 -34.91 -5.67 10.57
N LEU A 883 -34.76 -6.64 9.64
CA LEU A 883 -33.45 -7.15 9.21
C LEU A 883 -32.64 -6.13 8.39
N ILE A 884 -33.29 -5.10 7.86
CA ILE A 884 -32.61 -4.05 7.09
C ILE A 884 -31.83 -3.12 8.02
N GLU A 885 -32.20 -3.04 9.30
CA GLU A 885 -31.50 -2.23 10.28
C GLU A 885 -30.03 -2.69 10.44
N ASN A 886 -29.11 -1.74 10.37
CA ASN A 886 -27.68 -2.05 10.51
C ASN A 886 -27.25 -2.06 11.98
N ILE A 887 -27.71 -3.07 12.73
CA ILE A 887 -27.43 -3.28 14.18
C ILE A 887 -26.23 -4.20 14.43
N GLY A 888 -25.41 -4.46 13.40
CA GLY A 888 -24.24 -5.34 13.44
C GLY A 888 -24.59 -6.83 13.46
N ASN A 889 -23.59 -7.66 13.14
CA ASN A 889 -23.80 -9.11 12.99
C ASN A 889 -24.35 -9.79 14.24
N ILE A 890 -23.90 -9.37 15.44
CA ILE A 890 -24.33 -9.93 16.72
C ILE A 890 -25.83 -9.63 16.96
N GLY A 891 -26.25 -8.40 16.69
CA GLY A 891 -27.65 -7.98 16.82
C GLY A 891 -28.56 -8.70 15.85
N LEU A 892 -28.13 -8.77 14.58
CA LEU A 892 -28.87 -9.41 13.48
C LEU A 892 -29.05 -10.92 13.69
N LEU A 893 -28.05 -11.64 14.20
CA LEU A 893 -28.20 -13.06 14.53
C LEU A 893 -29.24 -13.30 15.61
N LYS A 894 -29.25 -12.49 16.67
CA LYS A 894 -30.24 -12.57 17.75
C LYS A 894 -31.64 -12.23 17.25
N LEU A 895 -31.74 -11.19 16.40
CA LEU A 895 -32.99 -10.80 15.78
C LEU A 895 -33.55 -11.91 14.90
N ALA A 896 -32.70 -12.52 14.07
CA ALA A 896 -33.07 -13.59 13.15
C ALA A 896 -33.55 -14.84 13.91
N GLU A 897 -32.93 -15.20 15.04
CA GLU A 897 -33.42 -16.28 15.90
C GLU A 897 -34.79 -15.94 16.53
N ASN A 898 -34.95 -14.72 17.07
CA ASN A 898 -36.21 -14.28 17.64
C ASN A 898 -37.37 -14.25 16.61
N LYS A 899 -37.06 -14.06 15.35
CA LYS A 899 -38.03 -14.11 14.22
C LYS A 899 -38.21 -15.53 13.68
N GLY A 900 -37.56 -16.54 14.24
CA GLY A 900 -37.69 -17.94 13.82
C GLY A 900 -36.98 -18.28 12.51
N LEU A 901 -36.10 -17.41 12.00
CA LEU A 901 -35.32 -17.61 10.77
C LEU A 901 -34.08 -18.48 11.01
N ILE A 902 -33.62 -18.57 12.25
CA ILE A 902 -32.55 -19.45 12.73
C ILE A 902 -33.17 -20.34 13.84
N PRO A 903 -32.78 -21.63 13.89
CA PRO A 903 -33.22 -22.52 14.98
C PRO A 903 -32.87 -21.99 16.39
N ALA A 904 -33.70 -22.29 17.38
CA ALA A 904 -33.49 -21.83 18.75
C ALA A 904 -32.08 -22.16 19.27
N THR A 905 -31.48 -21.24 19.98
CA THR A 905 -30.12 -21.23 20.54
C THR A 905 -28.97 -21.07 19.53
N VAL A 906 -29.17 -21.39 18.27
CA VAL A 906 -28.07 -21.37 17.26
C VAL A 906 -27.61 -19.95 16.96
N GLY A 907 -28.53 -19.00 16.83
CA GLY A 907 -28.19 -17.59 16.54
C GLY A 907 -27.50 -16.93 17.75
N TYR A 908 -27.99 -17.14 18.95
CA TYR A 908 -27.35 -16.63 20.18
C TYR A 908 -25.98 -17.25 20.41
N ASP A 909 -25.83 -18.56 20.20
CA ASP A 909 -24.57 -19.28 20.33
C ASP A 909 -23.52 -18.77 19.30
N ALA A 910 -23.93 -18.61 18.06
CA ALA A 910 -23.07 -18.05 17.00
C ALA A 910 -22.71 -16.58 17.26
N ALA A 911 -23.64 -15.76 17.75
CA ALA A 911 -23.38 -14.37 18.13
C ALA A 911 -22.31 -14.28 19.23
N ASN A 912 -22.39 -15.16 20.26
CA ASN A 912 -21.40 -15.21 21.32
C ASN A 912 -20.04 -15.73 20.79
N ALA A 913 -20.04 -16.75 19.93
CA ALA A 913 -18.85 -17.28 19.29
C ALA A 913 -18.17 -16.19 18.41
N TYR A 914 -18.93 -15.46 17.63
CA TYR A 914 -18.42 -14.34 16.84
C TYR A 914 -17.79 -13.25 17.70
N ARG A 915 -18.43 -12.89 18.84
CA ARG A 915 -17.87 -11.95 19.82
C ARG A 915 -16.51 -12.44 20.36
N GLN A 916 -16.39 -13.75 20.69
CA GLN A 916 -15.11 -14.30 21.13
C GLN A 916 -14.03 -14.24 20.06
N LEU A 917 -14.35 -14.57 18.81
CA LEU A 917 -13.43 -14.45 17.70
C LEU A 917 -13.01 -12.99 17.45
N ARG A 918 -13.94 -12.03 17.55
CA ARG A 918 -13.62 -10.59 17.47
C ARG A 918 -12.66 -10.16 18.57
N LYS A 919 -12.90 -10.56 19.83
CA LYS A 919 -11.98 -10.27 20.94
C LYS A 919 -10.58 -10.83 20.69
N ARG A 920 -10.47 -12.05 20.18
CA ARG A 920 -9.17 -12.67 19.86
C ARG A 920 -8.48 -12.00 18.66
N GLN A 921 -9.24 -11.65 17.64
CA GLN A 921 -8.71 -10.88 16.50
C GLN A 921 -8.17 -9.52 16.95
N HIS A 922 -8.91 -8.85 17.82
CA HIS A 922 -8.52 -7.57 18.39
C HIS A 922 -7.23 -7.69 19.22
N ALA A 923 -7.15 -8.68 20.11
CA ALA A 923 -5.95 -8.96 20.91
C ALA A 923 -4.74 -9.31 20.02
N ALA A 924 -4.92 -10.12 18.98
CA ALA A 924 -3.87 -10.43 18.01
C ALA A 924 -3.38 -9.16 17.29
N ARG A 925 -4.29 -8.25 16.91
CA ARG A 925 -3.95 -6.98 16.27
C ARG A 925 -3.18 -6.04 17.21
N LEU A 926 -3.56 -5.95 18.47
CA LEU A 926 -2.82 -5.20 19.48
C LEU A 926 -1.42 -5.75 19.72
N GLN A 927 -1.20 -7.04 19.51
CA GLN A 927 0.12 -7.68 19.56
C GLN A 927 0.84 -7.76 18.20
N GLU A 928 0.25 -7.18 17.13
CA GLU A 928 0.77 -7.23 15.75
C GLU A 928 1.03 -8.66 15.24
N LYS A 929 0.24 -9.60 15.72
CA LYS A 929 0.29 -11.01 15.32
C LYS A 929 -0.79 -11.35 14.30
N ILE A 930 -0.53 -12.34 13.47
CA ILE A 930 -1.54 -12.89 12.57
C ILE A 930 -2.63 -13.57 13.41
N PHE A 931 -3.89 -13.40 13.03
CA PHE A 931 -5.03 -14.04 13.69
C PHE A 931 -5.10 -15.53 13.32
N GLU A 932 -4.15 -16.28 13.83
CA GLU A 932 -4.09 -17.75 13.75
C GLU A 932 -4.50 -18.35 15.11
N ILE A 933 -5.29 -19.41 15.05
CA ILE A 933 -5.77 -20.10 16.26
C ILE A 933 -5.12 -21.47 16.30
N SER A 934 -4.22 -21.65 17.24
CA SER A 934 -3.67 -22.97 17.62
C SER A 934 -4.35 -23.56 18.88
N ASP A 935 -5.29 -22.83 19.46
CA ASP A 935 -5.81 -23.06 20.80
C ASP A 935 -7.11 -23.88 20.80
N GLU A 936 -7.16 -24.95 21.56
CA GLU A 936 -8.38 -25.76 21.80
C GLU A 936 -9.54 -24.94 22.38
N SER A 937 -9.25 -23.83 23.07
CA SER A 937 -10.24 -22.96 23.69
C SER A 937 -11.28 -22.34 22.73
N LEU A 938 -10.97 -22.27 21.43
CA LEU A 938 -11.88 -21.72 20.42
C LEU A 938 -12.56 -22.79 19.54
N LYS A 939 -12.24 -24.06 19.76
CA LYS A 939 -12.90 -25.18 19.06
C LYS A 939 -14.41 -25.13 19.21
N GLU A 940 -14.88 -24.88 20.43
CA GLU A 940 -16.32 -24.74 20.75
C GLU A 940 -16.95 -23.57 19.97
N SER A 941 -16.29 -22.40 19.92
CA SER A 941 -16.77 -21.24 19.15
C SER A 941 -16.85 -21.51 17.65
N THR A 942 -15.85 -22.20 17.09
CA THR A 942 -15.84 -22.56 15.66
C THR A 942 -16.93 -23.58 15.33
N GLU A 943 -17.18 -24.55 16.18
CA GLU A 943 -18.26 -25.54 16.00
C GLU A 943 -19.66 -24.88 16.08
N LYS A 944 -19.87 -23.92 16.97
CA LYS A 944 -21.11 -23.13 16.99
C LYS A 944 -21.36 -22.36 15.71
N ILE A 945 -20.31 -21.76 15.12
CA ILE A 945 -20.41 -21.06 13.84
C ILE A 945 -20.63 -22.05 12.67
N LYS A 946 -19.98 -23.20 12.69
CA LYS A 946 -20.23 -24.26 11.70
C LYS A 946 -21.68 -24.75 11.75
N LYS A 947 -22.24 -24.91 12.98
CA LYS A 947 -23.64 -25.27 13.14
C LYS A 947 -24.58 -24.23 12.55
N LEU A 948 -24.29 -22.93 12.71
CA LEU A 948 -25.02 -21.84 12.06
C LEU A 948 -24.94 -21.96 10.52
N TRP A 949 -23.74 -22.17 9.96
CA TRP A 949 -23.53 -22.33 8.54
C TRP A 949 -24.35 -23.47 7.96
N LEU A 950 -24.30 -24.63 8.60
CA LEU A 950 -24.99 -25.84 8.17
C LEU A 950 -26.53 -25.78 8.31
N CYS A 951 -27.09 -24.75 8.96
CA CYS A 951 -28.53 -24.49 8.92
C CYS A 951 -29.03 -24.01 7.55
N PHE A 952 -28.14 -23.46 6.71
CA PHE A 952 -28.49 -22.83 5.43
C PHE A 952 -27.76 -23.46 4.25
N PHE A 953 -26.56 -23.95 4.46
CA PHE A 953 -25.69 -24.52 3.43
C PHE A 953 -25.36 -25.98 3.78
N ASP A 954 -25.64 -26.91 2.87
CA ASP A 954 -25.59 -28.36 3.14
C ASP A 954 -24.20 -28.88 3.51
N ALA A 955 -23.14 -28.19 3.11
CA ALA A 955 -21.76 -28.57 3.39
C ALA A 955 -20.79 -27.39 3.28
N TYR A 956 -19.55 -27.65 3.68
CA TYR A 956 -18.39 -26.88 3.21
C TYR A 956 -17.82 -27.55 1.93
N TRP A 957 -17.10 -26.77 1.12
CA TRP A 957 -16.46 -27.23 -0.12
C TRP A 957 -15.27 -28.15 0.16
#